data_526bb6d289905a563ab8218d5e775243
#
_entry.id   526bb6d289905a563ab8218d5e775243
#
_cell.length_a   1.000
_cell.length_b   1.000
_cell.length_c   1.000
_cell.angle_alpha   90.00
_cell.angle_beta   90.00
_cell.angle_gamma   90.00
#
_symmetry.space_group_name_H-M   'P 1'
#
loop_
_entity.id
_entity.type
_entity.pdbx_description
1 polymer ?
#
loop_
_entity_poly.entity_id
_entity_poly.type
_entity_poly.pdbx_seq_one_letter_code
_entity_poly.pdbx_strand_id
1 'polypeptide(L)'
;TINIFESCGLTEVIKIEKLKAIKFSKELTNKSNLKKTLFDPLTESFFVDFKFLKELFSDLEKKKTKFIKINKNEKNLNTLNSSMGLALNEYEINYLTKGYELSKKEASDTELMMFSQINSEHCRHKIFNSTWTSNGKDKKDSLFDMIKDTYKNYSTDVLSAYSDNAAIISGQGKKRFYPDPVTREYKSVDENNNFCIKVETHNHPTAISPFSGAATGSGGEIRDEGATGRGAKPKAGLCGFSVSYLRIPNENEDWEGKEDKPSRIAGPLEIMISGPIGAASFNNEFGRPNILGYFRSYEYRAKNSYFGFHKPIMLAGGLGNIKPIHTNKAKVSSSAKIVVLGGPGYLIGLGGGSASSVESGKSSEDLDFASVQRSNPEMQRRCQEVIDQCWQLDENNPIAFIHDVGAGGLSNAIPELAKDCDLGAVIDLNKIPIVDKSMSSLEIWCNESQERYVLAIEKDDIEKFQIICIRENCPFSIVGGFTKQKKLKLVDKNLNENSIDLDMDFIFGAKEQLKRTLKDFSKNKPDNIDFDLNIKKSILDVLRHPTVGSKNFLITIGDRNVGGLTYRDQMVGPYQVPVADNGITMSHFDSIEGEAMSIGERSPIAIFDAPASGRVAITEALTNILSSGVEEISKVKLSANWMASPNNDSNDYDLYETVKSISKDLCNKWNLTIPVGKDSLSMETAWDNKKNTSPQSLIVSAFSAIPDVTKSITPDLSQNPDLVVLRINFNSTNYRLGGSILSETLKKDLGEVPDMNAIEEFPKIFNFVAKLIKDRKIFSYHDISDGGLIACLAEMIISGNSGFDLKTELSKKDLQDFLFSEELGFVMQVSKETFNEIEVFMKAIKAEEMLTILGNTNKKNGLTISSSEFNETINL
;
A
#
# COMPACT_ATOMS: atom_id res chain seq x y z
N THR A 1 13.84 25.12 12.29
CA THR A 1 13.97 26.55 12.73
C THR A 1 15.20 26.73 13.62
N ILE A 2 15.43 25.90 14.68
CA ILE A 2 16.63 26.00 15.55
C ILE A 2 17.91 25.88 14.71
N ASN A 3 18.01 24.91 13.81
CA ASN A 3 19.16 24.74 12.92
C ASN A 3 19.45 25.97 12.07
N ILE A 4 18.41 26.75 11.67
CA ILE A 4 18.58 28.00 10.94
C ILE A 4 19.23 29.05 11.86
N PHE A 5 18.78 29.15 13.12
CA PHE A 5 19.39 30.05 14.12
C PHE A 5 20.86 29.69 14.39
N GLU A 6 21.15 28.40 14.56
CA GLU A 6 22.53 27.90 14.72
C GLU A 6 23.40 28.23 13.50
N SER A 7 22.88 28.00 12.27
CA SER A 7 23.57 28.37 11.02
C SER A 7 23.81 29.87 10.88
N CYS A 8 22.98 30.69 11.52
CA CYS A 8 23.15 32.16 11.61
C CYS A 8 24.02 32.60 12.79
N GLY A 9 24.62 31.68 13.54
CA GLY A 9 25.46 31.96 14.69
C GLY A 9 24.70 32.29 15.98
N LEU A 10 23.38 32.12 16.01
CA LEU A 10 22.52 32.35 17.18
C LEU A 10 22.38 31.08 18.01
N THR A 11 23.49 30.58 18.55
CA THR A 11 23.57 29.30 19.28
C THR A 11 22.93 29.32 20.67
N GLU A 12 22.55 30.48 21.17
CA GLU A 12 21.87 30.65 22.49
C GLU A 12 20.39 30.33 22.42
N VAL A 13 19.79 30.21 21.22
CA VAL A 13 18.36 29.93 21.05
C VAL A 13 18.15 28.41 21.16
N ILE A 14 17.65 27.96 22.32
CA ILE A 14 17.45 26.53 22.61
C ILE A 14 16.01 26.06 22.37
N LYS A 15 15.03 26.96 22.32
CA LYS A 15 13.62 26.60 22.10
C LYS A 15 12.85 27.73 21.44
N ILE A 16 12.03 27.37 20.43
CA ILE A 16 11.13 28.30 19.74
C ILE A 16 9.75 27.67 19.67
N GLU A 17 8.71 28.41 19.99
CA GLU A 17 7.33 27.98 19.90
C GLU A 17 6.53 28.91 18.99
N LYS A 18 5.69 28.32 18.11
CA LYS A 18 4.77 29.05 17.24
C LYS A 18 3.41 29.14 17.91
N LEU A 19 2.89 30.34 18.03
CA LEU A 19 1.57 30.59 18.61
C LEU A 19 0.60 31.12 17.54
N LYS A 20 -0.63 30.61 17.58
CA LYS A 20 -1.76 31.10 16.78
C LYS A 20 -2.80 31.72 17.72
N ALA A 21 -2.95 33.03 17.66
CA ALA A 21 -3.99 33.74 18.43
C ALA A 21 -5.28 33.81 17.60
N ILE A 22 -6.41 33.33 18.15
CA ILE A 22 -7.71 33.33 17.49
C ILE A 22 -8.65 34.25 18.27
N LYS A 23 -9.14 35.30 17.62
CA LYS A 23 -10.12 36.24 18.19
C LYS A 23 -11.49 35.99 17.57
N PHE A 24 -12.49 35.79 18.40
CA PHE A 24 -13.87 35.64 17.98
C PHE A 24 -14.63 36.97 18.08
N SER A 25 -15.50 37.24 17.12
CA SER A 25 -16.33 38.44 17.08
C SER A 25 -17.55 38.35 17.99
N LYS A 26 -17.90 37.17 18.46
CA LYS A 26 -19.02 36.87 19.36
C LYS A 26 -18.60 35.85 20.42
N GLU A 27 -19.27 35.91 21.57
CA GLU A 27 -19.08 34.91 22.61
C GLU A 27 -19.53 33.49 22.11
N LEU A 28 -18.72 32.50 22.38
CA LEU A 28 -18.93 31.14 21.89
C LEU A 28 -19.77 30.35 22.88
N THR A 29 -20.92 29.87 22.43
CA THR A 29 -21.85 29.07 23.23
C THR A 29 -21.46 27.60 23.36
N ASN A 30 -20.66 27.05 22.41
CA ASN A 30 -20.20 25.65 22.43
C ASN A 30 -18.68 25.57 22.20
N LYS A 31 -17.92 25.55 23.30
CA LYS A 31 -16.45 25.52 23.27
C LYS A 31 -15.87 24.15 22.92
N SER A 32 -16.60 23.04 23.08
CA SER A 32 -16.10 21.68 22.87
C SER A 32 -15.94 21.34 21.38
N ASN A 33 -16.88 21.71 20.54
CA ASN A 33 -16.80 21.45 19.09
C ASN A 33 -15.74 22.32 18.41
N LEU A 34 -15.48 23.52 18.92
CA LEU A 34 -14.46 24.42 18.39
C LEU A 34 -13.05 23.91 18.63
N LYS A 35 -12.80 23.24 19.75
CA LYS A 35 -11.47 22.67 20.01
C LYS A 35 -11.07 21.69 18.92
N LYS A 36 -11.97 20.83 18.45
CA LYS A 36 -11.70 19.83 17.40
C LYS A 36 -11.35 20.44 16.03
N THR A 37 -11.84 21.66 15.76
CA THR A 37 -11.67 22.36 14.48
C THR A 37 -10.47 23.31 14.45
N LEU A 38 -10.05 23.80 15.60
CA LEU A 38 -9.08 24.91 15.70
C LEU A 38 -7.64 24.49 15.89
N PHE A 39 -7.38 23.31 16.39
CA PHE A 39 -6.03 22.81 16.66
C PHE A 39 -5.92 21.29 16.54
N ASP A 40 -4.73 20.80 16.24
CA ASP A 40 -4.40 19.38 16.28
C ASP A 40 -4.03 18.98 17.73
N PRO A 41 -4.84 18.13 18.41
CA PRO A 41 -4.60 17.80 19.81
C PRO A 41 -3.31 17.00 20.07
N LEU A 42 -2.65 16.46 19.01
CA LEU A 42 -1.41 15.72 19.14
C LEU A 42 -0.16 16.62 19.05
N THR A 43 -0.23 17.68 18.27
CA THR A 43 0.94 18.56 18.01
C THR A 43 0.77 19.96 18.53
N GLU A 44 -0.45 20.35 18.90
CA GLU A 44 -0.78 21.69 19.37
C GLU A 44 -1.47 21.64 20.74
N SER A 45 -1.25 22.68 21.54
CA SER A 45 -1.92 22.87 22.84
C SER A 45 -2.84 24.09 22.79
N PHE A 46 -4.02 23.96 23.36
CA PHE A 46 -5.01 25.04 23.40
C PHE A 46 -4.98 25.77 24.74
N PHE A 47 -4.72 27.07 24.71
CA PHE A 47 -4.69 27.93 25.88
C PHE A 47 -5.78 29.01 25.79
N VAL A 48 -6.48 29.22 26.85
CA VAL A 48 -7.48 30.31 26.96
C VAL A 48 -6.89 31.60 27.53
N ASP A 49 -5.69 31.57 28.11
CA ASP A 49 -5.00 32.70 28.75
C ASP A 49 -3.50 32.64 28.47
N PHE A 50 -2.88 33.81 28.27
CA PHE A 50 -1.44 33.93 28.05
C PHE A 50 -0.58 33.58 29.29
N LYS A 51 -1.19 33.43 30.47
CA LYS A 51 -0.47 33.04 31.70
C LYS A 51 0.22 31.67 31.58
N PHE A 52 -0.35 30.75 30.78
CA PHE A 52 0.20 29.41 30.58
C PHE A 52 1.41 29.38 29.62
N LEU A 53 1.74 30.48 28.94
CA LEU A 53 2.90 30.49 28.01
C LEU A 53 4.23 30.23 28.74
N LYS A 54 4.33 30.50 30.02
CA LYS A 54 5.54 30.20 30.79
C LYS A 54 5.77 28.69 30.93
N GLU A 55 4.69 27.91 30.97
CA GLU A 55 4.76 26.45 31.08
C GLU A 55 5.38 25.78 29.82
N LEU A 56 5.20 26.39 28.64
CA LEU A 56 5.82 25.93 27.38
C LEU A 56 7.35 25.95 27.44
N PHE A 57 7.94 26.82 28.25
CA PHE A 57 9.38 27.01 28.38
C PHE A 57 9.94 26.50 29.71
N SER A 58 9.11 25.84 30.55
CA SER A 58 9.57 25.23 31.78
C SER A 58 10.14 23.84 31.52
N ASP A 59 11.22 23.49 32.22
CA ASP A 59 11.72 22.10 32.21
C ASP A 59 10.81 21.25 33.09
N LEU A 60 10.17 20.24 32.47
CA LEU A 60 9.37 19.26 33.22
C LEU A 60 10.28 18.14 33.74
N GLU A 61 9.97 17.59 34.90
CA GLU A 61 10.67 16.42 35.41
C GLU A 61 10.42 15.20 34.54
N LYS A 62 11.45 14.38 34.32
CA LYS A 62 11.35 13.12 33.59
C LYS A 62 10.41 12.17 34.29
N LYS A 63 9.44 11.62 33.57
CA LYS A 63 8.52 10.58 34.07
C LYS A 63 9.28 9.28 34.30
N LYS A 64 9.05 8.65 35.47
CA LYS A 64 9.69 7.38 35.86
C LYS A 64 9.04 6.18 35.19
N THR A 65 9.81 5.12 34.97
CA THR A 65 9.32 3.79 34.54
C THR A 65 8.40 3.22 35.63
N LYS A 66 7.28 2.64 35.24
CA LYS A 66 6.37 1.95 36.17
C LYS A 66 6.69 0.47 36.18
N PHE A 67 7.04 -0.07 37.35
CA PHE A 67 7.25 -1.48 37.57
C PHE A 67 5.99 -2.11 38.18
N ILE A 68 5.57 -3.26 37.66
CA ILE A 68 4.28 -3.87 37.96
C ILE A 68 4.52 -5.35 38.24
N LYS A 69 4.08 -5.80 39.40
CA LYS A 69 4.13 -7.22 39.76
C LYS A 69 3.04 -7.99 39.04
N ILE A 70 3.43 -8.89 38.14
CA ILE A 70 2.50 -9.77 37.41
C ILE A 70 2.30 -11.07 38.19
N ASN A 71 1.06 -11.40 38.52
CA ASN A 71 0.73 -12.64 39.14
C ASN A 71 -0.62 -13.19 38.67
N LYS A 72 -0.75 -14.53 38.68
CA LYS A 72 -1.90 -15.28 38.19
C LYS A 72 -3.21 -15.00 38.92
N ASN A 73 -3.13 -14.64 40.19
CA ASN A 73 -4.30 -14.52 41.09
C ASN A 73 -4.99 -13.16 41.00
N GLU A 74 -4.32 -12.12 40.49
CA GLU A 74 -4.83 -10.75 40.55
C GLU A 74 -5.50 -10.27 39.27
N LYS A 75 -5.49 -11.03 38.16
CA LYS A 75 -6.00 -10.62 36.84
C LYS A 75 -5.55 -9.22 36.43
N ASN A 76 -4.45 -8.69 36.99
CA ASN A 76 -3.98 -7.34 36.77
C ASN A 76 -3.52 -7.10 35.33
N LEU A 77 -3.01 -8.14 34.63
CA LEU A 77 -2.59 -8.01 33.23
C LEU A 77 -3.78 -7.79 32.29
N ASN A 78 -4.96 -8.36 32.60
CA ASN A 78 -6.19 -8.07 31.84
C ASN A 78 -6.62 -6.60 31.96
N THR A 79 -6.51 -6.03 33.16
CA THR A 79 -6.82 -4.60 33.40
C THR A 79 -5.81 -3.71 32.68
N LEU A 80 -4.52 -4.05 32.74
CA LEU A 80 -3.46 -3.34 32.02
C LEU A 80 -3.62 -3.45 30.49
N ASN A 81 -4.00 -4.62 29.99
CA ASN A 81 -4.29 -4.84 28.58
C ASN A 81 -5.31 -3.83 28.04
N SER A 82 -6.39 -3.63 28.81
CA SER A 82 -7.43 -2.66 28.44
C SER A 82 -7.00 -1.20 28.65
N SER A 83 -6.36 -0.87 29.78
CA SER A 83 -6.03 0.51 30.14
C SER A 83 -4.84 1.08 29.34
N MET A 84 -3.90 0.22 28.92
CA MET A 84 -2.74 0.60 28.10
C MET A 84 -2.96 0.36 26.59
N GLY A 85 -4.08 -0.24 26.17
CA GLY A 85 -4.34 -0.57 24.77
C GLY A 85 -3.37 -1.59 24.17
N LEU A 86 -2.97 -2.63 24.96
CA LEU A 86 -1.94 -3.58 24.51
C LEU A 86 -2.43 -4.57 23.45
N ALA A 87 -3.74 -4.79 23.33
CA ALA A 87 -4.35 -5.72 22.37
C ALA A 87 -3.80 -7.18 22.45
N LEU A 88 -3.39 -7.62 23.64
CA LEU A 88 -2.91 -8.98 23.89
C LEU A 88 -4.07 -9.98 23.91
N ASN A 89 -3.87 -11.12 23.28
CA ASN A 89 -4.81 -12.26 23.37
C ASN A 89 -4.59 -13.08 24.66
N GLU A 90 -5.47 -14.04 24.92
CA GLU A 90 -5.43 -14.86 26.14
C GLU A 90 -4.14 -15.70 26.26
N TYR A 91 -3.64 -16.22 25.14
CA TYR A 91 -2.39 -16.96 25.12
C TYR A 91 -1.20 -16.07 25.51
N GLU A 92 -1.11 -14.87 24.95
CA GLU A 92 -0.04 -13.91 25.23
C GLU A 92 -0.09 -13.42 26.68
N ILE A 93 -1.28 -13.20 27.24
CA ILE A 93 -1.48 -12.89 28.65
C ILE A 93 -0.95 -14.03 29.52
N ASN A 94 -1.30 -15.28 29.21
CA ASN A 94 -0.82 -16.46 29.91
C ASN A 94 0.70 -16.66 29.77
N TYR A 95 1.24 -16.43 28.58
CA TYR A 95 2.68 -16.50 28.29
C TYR A 95 3.47 -15.49 29.14
N LEU A 96 3.07 -14.23 29.16
CA LEU A 96 3.70 -13.19 29.99
C LEU A 96 3.58 -13.47 31.47
N THR A 97 2.38 -13.85 31.95
CA THR A 97 2.14 -14.18 33.33
C THR A 97 3.09 -15.28 33.81
N LYS A 98 3.18 -16.40 33.07
CA LYS A 98 4.08 -17.50 33.36
C LYS A 98 5.56 -17.09 33.34
N GLY A 99 5.96 -16.29 32.36
CA GLY A 99 7.34 -15.84 32.22
C GLY A 99 7.79 -14.96 33.39
N TYR A 100 6.97 -13.99 33.79
CA TYR A 100 7.29 -13.11 34.93
C TYR A 100 7.22 -13.85 36.28
N GLU A 101 6.30 -14.80 36.47
CA GLU A 101 6.26 -15.65 37.67
C GLU A 101 7.54 -16.52 37.80
N LEU A 102 8.00 -17.14 36.71
CA LEU A 102 9.22 -17.96 36.70
C LEU A 102 10.49 -17.13 36.95
N SER A 103 10.58 -15.95 36.35
CA SER A 103 11.73 -15.06 36.52
C SER A 103 11.74 -14.33 37.87
N LYS A 104 10.62 -14.30 38.60
CA LYS A 104 10.40 -13.53 39.83
C LYS A 104 10.72 -12.03 39.69
N LYS A 105 10.56 -11.50 38.48
CA LYS A 105 10.83 -10.12 38.12
C LYS A 105 9.50 -9.35 37.99
N GLU A 106 9.51 -8.09 38.38
CA GLU A 106 8.42 -7.15 38.02
C GLU A 106 8.53 -6.75 36.54
N ALA A 107 7.41 -6.67 35.87
CA ALA A 107 7.35 -6.17 34.51
C ALA A 107 7.43 -4.64 34.48
N SER A 108 8.19 -4.05 33.59
CA SER A 108 8.04 -2.62 33.35
C SER A 108 6.88 -2.35 32.36
N ASP A 109 6.28 -1.17 32.45
CA ASP A 109 5.30 -0.67 31.46
C ASP A 109 5.91 -0.66 30.04
N THR A 110 7.19 -0.35 29.93
CA THR A 110 7.98 -0.36 28.70
C THR A 110 8.11 -1.77 28.11
N GLU A 111 8.38 -2.78 28.94
CA GLU A 111 8.44 -4.18 28.50
C GLU A 111 7.09 -4.69 27.98
N LEU A 112 6.00 -4.36 28.68
CA LEU A 112 4.66 -4.78 28.27
C LEU A 112 4.23 -4.14 26.94
N MET A 113 4.46 -2.83 26.78
CA MET A 113 4.14 -2.14 25.54
C MET A 113 5.00 -2.66 24.38
N MET A 114 6.31 -2.79 24.55
CA MET A 114 7.20 -3.37 23.54
C MET A 114 6.75 -4.78 23.12
N PHE A 115 6.44 -5.65 24.09
CA PHE A 115 5.98 -7.01 23.78
C PHE A 115 4.69 -6.99 22.94
N SER A 116 3.75 -6.12 23.29
CA SER A 116 2.50 -5.93 22.56
C SER A 116 2.74 -5.50 21.11
N GLN A 117 3.64 -4.53 20.87
CA GLN A 117 3.98 -4.06 19.52
C GLN A 117 4.64 -5.17 18.69
N ILE A 118 5.70 -5.80 19.21
CA ILE A 118 6.44 -6.88 18.51
C ILE A 118 5.54 -8.08 18.19
N ASN A 119 4.58 -8.40 19.05
CA ASN A 119 3.70 -9.56 18.87
C ASN A 119 2.30 -9.18 18.37
N SER A 120 2.08 -7.97 17.85
CA SER A 120 0.81 -7.55 17.23
C SER A 120 0.48 -8.38 15.98
N GLU A 121 -0.80 -8.41 15.57
CA GLU A 121 -1.21 -9.04 14.30
C GLU A 121 -0.46 -8.42 13.11
N HIS A 122 -0.30 -7.09 13.14
CA HIS A 122 0.41 -6.33 12.14
C HIS A 122 1.86 -6.82 11.91
N CYS A 123 2.61 -7.15 12.98
CA CYS A 123 4.00 -7.59 12.89
C CYS A 123 4.16 -9.11 12.71
N ARG A 124 3.18 -9.92 13.16
CA ARG A 124 3.31 -11.38 13.20
C ARG A 124 2.49 -12.12 12.17
N HIS A 125 1.53 -11.49 11.53
CA HIS A 125 0.63 -12.14 10.56
C HIS A 125 0.04 -13.45 11.13
N LYS A 126 -0.49 -13.41 12.37
CA LYS A 126 -0.92 -14.58 13.12
C LYS A 126 -1.99 -15.38 12.38
N ILE A 127 -2.95 -14.70 11.76
CA ILE A 127 -4.04 -15.32 11.00
C ILE A 127 -3.51 -15.98 9.74
N PHE A 128 -2.61 -15.30 8.99
CA PHE A 128 -1.99 -15.89 7.80
C PHE A 128 -1.07 -17.08 8.14
N ASN A 129 -0.48 -17.11 9.33
CA ASN A 129 0.32 -18.22 9.84
C ASN A 129 -0.51 -19.27 10.61
N SER A 130 -1.85 -19.14 10.69
CA SER A 130 -2.72 -20.07 11.38
C SER A 130 -2.73 -21.45 10.74
N THR A 131 -2.99 -22.48 11.56
CA THR A 131 -3.38 -23.81 11.07
C THR A 131 -4.89 -23.82 10.80
N TRP A 132 -5.28 -24.41 9.67
CA TRP A 132 -6.67 -24.49 9.24
C TRP A 132 -7.16 -25.92 9.27
N THR A 133 -8.41 -26.11 9.72
CA THR A 133 -9.08 -27.42 9.70
C THR A 133 -10.37 -27.34 8.91
N SER A 134 -10.73 -28.37 8.17
CA SER A 134 -12.01 -28.48 7.47
C SER A 134 -12.54 -29.89 7.61
N ASN A 135 -13.79 -30.02 8.00
CA ASN A 135 -14.44 -31.33 8.24
C ASN A 135 -13.62 -32.25 9.17
N GLY A 136 -13.00 -31.65 10.22
CA GLY A 136 -12.19 -32.37 11.22
C GLY A 136 -10.82 -32.85 10.72
N LYS A 137 -10.38 -32.38 9.53
CA LYS A 137 -9.04 -32.70 8.99
C LYS A 137 -8.21 -31.41 8.90
N ASP A 138 -6.98 -31.50 9.38
CA ASP A 138 -6.02 -30.41 9.29
C ASP A 138 -5.62 -30.19 7.82
N LYS A 139 -5.61 -28.93 7.39
CA LYS A 139 -5.04 -28.52 6.11
C LYS A 139 -3.52 -28.50 6.23
N LYS A 140 -2.82 -28.87 5.17
CA LYS A 140 -1.36 -29.00 5.15
C LYS A 140 -0.64 -27.66 5.30
N ASP A 141 -1.14 -26.62 4.63
CA ASP A 141 -0.47 -25.35 4.46
C ASP A 141 -1.27 -24.23 5.17
N SER A 142 -0.58 -23.32 5.80
CA SER A 142 -1.15 -22.03 6.22
C SER A 142 -1.39 -21.13 4.99
N LEU A 143 -2.12 -20.01 5.15
CA LEU A 143 -2.28 -19.05 4.05
C LEU A 143 -0.92 -18.51 3.57
N PHE A 144 -0.03 -18.25 4.52
CA PHE A 144 1.29 -17.72 4.19
C PHE A 144 2.18 -18.75 3.50
N ASP A 145 2.07 -20.05 3.87
CA ASP A 145 2.79 -21.13 3.16
C ASP A 145 2.33 -21.22 1.72
N MET A 146 1.02 -21.13 1.44
CA MET A 146 0.48 -21.17 0.08
C MET A 146 1.02 -20.04 -0.80
N ILE A 147 1.14 -18.82 -0.23
CA ILE A 147 1.70 -17.67 -0.96
C ILE A 147 3.19 -17.86 -1.21
N LYS A 148 3.96 -18.26 -0.17
CA LYS A 148 5.41 -18.53 -0.30
C LYS A 148 5.74 -19.65 -1.28
N ASP A 149 4.85 -20.61 -1.47
CA ASP A 149 5.05 -21.68 -2.44
C ASP A 149 5.11 -21.15 -3.87
N THR A 150 4.45 -20.05 -4.20
CA THR A 150 4.57 -19.39 -5.51
C THR A 150 6.03 -18.97 -5.79
N TYR A 151 6.72 -18.40 -4.79
CA TYR A 151 8.13 -18.04 -4.89
C TYR A 151 9.04 -19.27 -4.91
N LYS A 152 8.79 -20.28 -4.09
CA LYS A 152 9.59 -21.53 -4.09
C LYS A 152 9.54 -22.23 -5.45
N ASN A 153 8.37 -22.19 -6.11
CA ASN A 153 8.18 -22.87 -7.41
C ASN A 153 8.70 -22.04 -8.59
N TYR A 154 8.56 -20.70 -8.53
CA TYR A 154 8.84 -19.80 -9.65
C TYR A 154 9.69 -18.58 -9.20
N SER A 155 10.92 -18.84 -8.75
CA SER A 155 11.84 -17.80 -8.24
C SER A 155 12.68 -17.09 -9.33
N THR A 156 12.46 -17.40 -10.60
CA THR A 156 13.21 -16.78 -11.71
C THR A 156 13.18 -15.26 -11.61
N ASP A 157 14.35 -14.62 -11.74
CA ASP A 157 14.56 -13.18 -11.63
C ASP A 157 14.27 -12.57 -10.23
N VAL A 158 13.88 -13.35 -9.23
CA VAL A 158 13.75 -12.87 -7.83
C VAL A 158 15.03 -13.18 -7.07
N LEU A 159 15.73 -12.13 -6.62
CA LEU A 159 17.01 -12.22 -5.93
C LEU A 159 16.84 -12.34 -4.41
N SER A 160 15.80 -11.73 -3.86
CA SER A 160 15.44 -11.81 -2.44
C SER A 160 13.93 -11.65 -2.27
N ALA A 161 13.34 -12.52 -1.41
CA ALA A 161 11.94 -12.44 -1.01
C ALA A 161 11.75 -12.94 0.43
N TYR A 162 10.85 -12.32 1.20
CA TYR A 162 10.48 -12.69 2.58
C TYR A 162 11.59 -12.65 3.63
N SER A 163 12.74 -12.09 3.31
CA SER A 163 13.93 -12.03 4.17
C SER A 163 14.40 -10.59 4.47
N ASP A 164 13.72 -9.61 3.90
CA ASP A 164 14.06 -8.19 4.02
C ASP A 164 12.77 -7.34 3.95
N ASN A 165 12.89 -6.02 4.08
CA ASN A 165 11.80 -5.05 4.03
C ASN A 165 11.04 -5.06 2.70
N ALA A 166 11.75 -5.29 1.58
CA ALA A 166 11.18 -5.38 0.23
C ALA A 166 11.70 -6.62 -0.51
N ALA A 167 11.02 -7.02 -1.58
CA ALA A 167 11.57 -8.03 -2.49
C ALA A 167 12.52 -7.38 -3.50
N ILE A 168 13.54 -8.11 -3.92
CA ILE A 168 14.55 -7.64 -4.89
C ILE A 168 14.45 -8.47 -6.17
N ILE A 169 14.33 -7.77 -7.30
CA ILE A 169 14.14 -8.33 -8.63
C ILE A 169 15.34 -7.96 -9.52
N SER A 170 15.76 -8.88 -10.38
CA SER A 170 16.78 -8.63 -11.38
C SER A 170 16.28 -7.64 -12.43
N GLY A 171 16.98 -6.53 -12.61
CA GLY A 171 16.66 -5.52 -13.61
C GLY A 171 17.35 -5.77 -14.95
N GLN A 172 16.92 -5.07 -16.00
CA GLN A 172 17.52 -5.07 -17.34
C GLN A 172 18.54 -3.94 -17.54
N GLY A 173 18.46 -2.87 -16.72
CA GLY A 173 19.33 -1.69 -16.84
C GLY A 173 20.81 -2.04 -16.67
N LYS A 174 21.66 -1.40 -17.50
CA LYS A 174 23.12 -1.58 -17.51
C LYS A 174 23.86 -0.33 -17.08
N LYS A 175 23.14 0.75 -16.79
CA LYS A 175 23.73 2.04 -16.40
C LYS A 175 22.92 2.70 -15.30
N ARG A 176 23.60 3.46 -14.44
CA ARG A 176 22.97 4.37 -13.47
C ARG A 176 23.64 5.74 -13.51
N PHE A 177 22.90 6.77 -13.08
CA PHE A 177 23.37 8.15 -13.02
C PHE A 177 23.29 8.66 -11.58
N TYR A 178 24.46 8.92 -10.99
CA TYR A 178 24.55 9.43 -9.62
C TYR A 178 25.90 10.14 -9.38
N PRO A 179 26.00 10.99 -8.33
CA PRO A 179 27.25 11.67 -8.03
C PRO A 179 28.32 10.69 -7.53
N ASP A 180 29.54 10.88 -8.01
CA ASP A 180 30.70 10.18 -7.47
C ASP A 180 30.88 10.47 -5.96
N PRO A 181 31.06 9.46 -5.09
CA PRO A 181 31.10 9.66 -3.64
C PRO A 181 32.29 10.52 -3.16
N VAL A 182 33.32 10.69 -3.97
CA VAL A 182 34.52 11.48 -3.65
C VAL A 182 34.52 12.85 -4.31
N THR A 183 34.39 12.89 -5.65
CA THR A 183 34.46 14.15 -6.42
C THR A 183 33.17 14.94 -6.44
N ARG A 184 32.02 14.30 -6.20
CA ARG A 184 30.65 14.85 -6.27
C ARG A 184 30.20 15.20 -7.68
N GLU A 185 30.95 14.85 -8.67
CA GLU A 185 30.55 15.02 -10.07
C GLU A 185 29.52 13.95 -10.44
N TYR A 186 28.42 14.35 -11.05
CA TYR A 186 27.44 13.41 -11.58
C TYR A 186 28.03 12.71 -12.80
N LYS A 187 27.92 11.40 -12.82
CA LYS A 187 28.44 10.57 -13.92
C LYS A 187 27.58 9.34 -14.19
N SER A 188 27.65 8.87 -15.42
CA SER A 188 27.14 7.55 -15.80
C SER A 188 28.09 6.46 -15.32
N VAL A 189 27.56 5.47 -14.65
CA VAL A 189 28.31 4.29 -14.16
C VAL A 189 27.72 3.05 -14.82
N ASP A 190 28.59 2.25 -15.44
CA ASP A 190 28.19 0.95 -16.00
C ASP A 190 28.05 -0.06 -14.87
N GLU A 191 26.80 -0.43 -14.56
CA GLU A 191 26.47 -1.43 -13.55
C GLU A 191 25.12 -2.07 -13.85
N ASN A 192 24.95 -3.33 -13.42
CA ASN A 192 23.63 -3.95 -13.43
C ASN A 192 22.72 -3.24 -12.44
N ASN A 193 21.51 -2.93 -12.86
CA ASN A 193 20.55 -2.19 -12.07
C ASN A 193 19.40 -3.10 -11.65
N ASN A 194 19.48 -3.69 -10.46
CA ASN A 194 18.36 -4.41 -9.86
C ASN A 194 17.37 -3.42 -9.24
N PHE A 195 16.15 -3.89 -8.98
CA PHE A 195 15.15 -3.05 -8.31
C PHE A 195 14.46 -3.79 -7.17
N CYS A 196 14.14 -3.06 -6.12
CA CYS A 196 13.29 -3.54 -5.03
C CYS A 196 11.85 -3.07 -5.25
N ILE A 197 10.90 -3.86 -4.76
CA ILE A 197 9.47 -3.57 -4.83
C ILE A 197 8.83 -3.72 -3.45
N LYS A 198 8.00 -2.75 -3.08
CA LYS A 198 7.22 -2.77 -1.85
C LYS A 198 5.86 -2.12 -2.06
N VAL A 199 4.82 -2.69 -1.46
CA VAL A 199 3.49 -2.09 -1.38
C VAL A 199 2.92 -2.35 0.01
N GLU A 200 2.47 -1.29 0.66
CA GLU A 200 1.96 -1.26 2.03
C GLU A 200 0.57 -0.62 2.09
N THR A 201 -0.12 -0.81 3.21
CA THR A 201 -1.40 -0.15 3.49
C THR A 201 -1.36 0.62 4.81
N HIS A 202 -1.99 1.80 4.85
CA HIS A 202 -2.04 2.64 6.04
C HIS A 202 -3.48 3.08 6.36
N ASN A 203 -4.33 2.10 6.66
CA ASN A 203 -5.80 2.21 6.67
C ASN A 203 -6.34 2.94 7.90
N HIS A 204 -6.03 2.46 9.12
CA HIS A 204 -6.55 3.05 10.36
C HIS A 204 -6.12 4.51 10.56
N PRO A 205 -4.85 4.89 10.44
CA PRO A 205 -4.44 6.28 10.59
C PRO A 205 -5.10 7.22 9.57
N THR A 206 -5.32 6.74 8.34
CA THR A 206 -6.02 7.49 7.29
C THR A 206 -7.51 7.71 7.62
N ALA A 207 -8.15 6.76 8.32
CA ALA A 207 -9.52 6.93 8.80
C ALA A 207 -9.65 8.02 9.87
N ILE A 208 -8.62 8.18 10.72
CA ILE A 208 -8.63 9.11 11.86
C ILE A 208 -8.14 10.52 11.46
N SER A 209 -7.03 10.59 10.73
CA SER A 209 -6.41 11.84 10.26
C SER A 209 -5.91 11.67 8.83
N PRO A 210 -6.76 11.90 7.82
CA PRO A 210 -6.49 11.50 6.43
C PRO A 210 -5.18 12.03 5.86
N PHE A 211 -4.87 13.31 6.06
CA PHE A 211 -3.62 13.92 5.58
C PHE A 211 -2.40 13.23 6.21
N SER A 212 -2.35 13.19 7.53
CA SER A 212 -1.21 12.65 8.27
C SER A 212 -1.06 11.14 8.08
N GLY A 213 -2.20 10.42 8.07
CA GLY A 213 -2.22 8.98 7.85
C GLY A 213 -1.69 8.58 6.47
N ALA A 214 -2.14 9.25 5.42
CA ALA A 214 -1.68 8.97 4.06
C ALA A 214 -0.23 9.43 3.80
N ALA A 215 0.16 10.58 4.36
CA ALA A 215 1.54 11.05 4.28
C ALA A 215 2.52 10.06 4.93
N THR A 216 2.18 9.58 6.13
CA THR A 216 3.02 8.60 6.84
C THR A 216 3.03 7.24 6.13
N GLY A 217 1.91 6.82 5.51
CA GLY A 217 1.84 5.61 4.71
C GLY A 217 2.83 5.63 3.54
N SER A 218 2.88 6.73 2.80
CA SER A 218 3.89 6.93 1.75
C SER A 218 5.31 6.95 2.31
N GLY A 219 5.52 7.62 3.44
CA GLY A 219 6.83 7.66 4.10
C GLY A 219 7.30 6.30 4.59
N GLY A 220 6.39 5.47 5.12
CA GLY A 220 6.69 4.11 5.58
C GLY A 220 7.20 3.22 4.47
N GLU A 221 6.50 3.20 3.36
CA GLU A 221 6.88 2.41 2.19
C GLU A 221 8.23 2.87 1.59
N ILE A 222 8.47 4.19 1.48
CA ILE A 222 9.77 4.73 1.05
C ILE A 222 10.90 4.28 1.98
N ARG A 223 10.66 4.19 3.31
CA ARG A 223 11.67 3.69 4.26
C ARG A 223 11.98 2.22 4.04
N ASP A 224 10.98 1.40 3.78
CA ASP A 224 11.17 -0.01 3.45
C ASP A 224 12.07 -0.20 2.23
N GLU A 225 11.80 0.57 1.16
CA GLU A 225 12.70 0.56 -0.01
C GLU A 225 14.12 0.97 0.38
N GLY A 226 14.28 2.11 1.07
CA GLY A 226 15.60 2.64 1.46
C GLY A 226 16.40 1.71 2.38
N ALA A 227 15.71 0.93 3.25
CA ALA A 227 16.30 -0.01 4.18
C ALA A 227 16.58 -1.40 3.57
N THR A 228 16.23 -1.62 2.30
CA THR A 228 16.43 -2.91 1.64
C THR A 228 17.92 -3.19 1.39
N GLY A 229 18.34 -4.41 1.69
CA GLY A 229 19.73 -4.83 1.58
C GLY A 229 20.67 -3.99 2.47
N ARG A 230 21.71 -3.40 1.87
CA ARG A 230 22.62 -2.45 2.53
C ARG A 230 22.37 -0.99 2.10
N GLY A 231 21.14 -0.71 1.71
CA GLY A 231 20.65 0.57 1.22
C GLY A 231 20.26 0.53 -0.26
N ALA A 232 19.05 0.97 -0.56
CA ALA A 232 18.52 1.14 -1.90
C ALA A 232 18.05 2.59 -2.11
N LYS A 233 17.79 2.95 -3.36
CA LYS A 233 17.31 4.30 -3.74
C LYS A 233 15.88 4.23 -4.22
N PRO A 234 14.90 4.74 -3.47
CA PRO A 234 13.51 4.90 -3.93
C PRO A 234 13.45 5.70 -5.23
N LYS A 235 12.67 5.21 -6.23
CA LYS A 235 12.68 5.76 -7.58
C LYS A 235 11.33 6.28 -8.04
N ALA A 236 10.27 5.47 -7.94
CA ALA A 236 8.93 5.87 -8.34
C ALA A 236 7.87 5.19 -7.47
N GLY A 237 6.80 5.92 -7.19
CA GLY A 237 5.74 5.50 -6.31
C GLY A 237 4.39 5.29 -6.99
N LEU A 238 3.51 4.63 -6.27
CA LEU A 238 2.09 4.47 -6.55
C LEU A 238 1.27 4.76 -5.29
N CYS A 239 0.01 5.20 -5.49
CA CYS A 239 -0.89 5.47 -4.37
C CYS A 239 -2.33 5.16 -4.77
N GLY A 240 -3.08 4.45 -3.92
CA GLY A 240 -4.46 4.06 -4.18
C GLY A 240 -5.37 4.20 -2.97
N PHE A 241 -6.66 4.43 -3.24
CA PHE A 241 -7.67 4.58 -2.20
C PHE A 241 -8.94 3.81 -2.51
N SER A 242 -9.48 3.10 -1.50
CA SER A 242 -10.86 2.64 -1.48
C SER A 242 -11.60 3.32 -0.31
N VAL A 243 -12.74 3.96 -0.60
CA VAL A 243 -13.56 4.66 0.38
C VAL A 243 -15.04 4.32 0.17
N SER A 244 -15.87 4.57 1.17
CA SER A 244 -17.34 4.57 1.03
C SER A 244 -17.79 5.68 0.07
N TYR A 245 -19.07 5.74 -0.31
CA TYR A 245 -19.57 6.75 -1.26
C TYR A 245 -19.27 8.19 -0.82
N LEU A 246 -18.85 9.01 -1.77
CA LEU A 246 -18.32 10.37 -1.53
C LEU A 246 -19.40 11.36 -1.09
N ARG A 247 -20.60 11.28 -1.59
CA ARG A 247 -21.70 12.23 -1.31
C ARG A 247 -21.24 13.68 -1.50
N ILE A 248 -20.80 13.97 -2.73
CA ILE A 248 -20.29 15.31 -3.10
C ILE A 248 -21.41 16.34 -2.92
N PRO A 249 -21.23 17.44 -2.16
CA PRO A 249 -22.26 18.46 -1.95
C PRO A 249 -22.76 19.06 -3.27
N ASN A 250 -24.07 19.12 -3.44
CA ASN A 250 -24.78 19.58 -4.64
C ASN A 250 -24.71 18.66 -5.88
N GLU A 251 -24.05 17.51 -5.77
CA GLU A 251 -23.96 16.47 -6.79
C GLU A 251 -24.48 15.15 -6.18
N ASN A 252 -25.71 15.17 -5.64
CA ASN A 252 -26.30 13.99 -4.99
C ASN A 252 -26.70 12.97 -6.05
N GLU A 253 -26.07 11.84 -6.03
CA GLU A 253 -26.38 10.71 -6.91
C GLU A 253 -27.41 9.78 -6.22
N ASP A 254 -28.36 9.25 -7.03
CA ASP A 254 -29.45 8.43 -6.51
C ASP A 254 -28.95 7.18 -5.80
N TRP A 255 -27.78 6.63 -6.19
CA TRP A 255 -27.21 5.40 -5.61
C TRP A 255 -26.51 5.61 -4.26
N GLU A 256 -26.07 6.80 -3.89
CA GLU A 256 -25.25 7.02 -2.71
C GLU A 256 -26.00 6.90 -1.36
N GLY A 257 -27.26 7.28 -1.29
CA GLY A 257 -28.04 7.26 -0.04
C GLY A 257 -27.48 8.22 1.03
N LYS A 258 -27.94 8.08 2.29
CA LYS A 258 -27.49 8.92 3.41
C LYS A 258 -26.23 8.35 4.04
N GLU A 259 -25.31 9.26 4.44
CA GLU A 259 -24.12 8.88 5.23
C GLU A 259 -24.55 8.38 6.62
N ASP A 260 -23.94 7.28 7.06
CA ASP A 260 -24.17 6.69 8.38
C ASP A 260 -22.85 6.09 8.86
N LYS A 261 -22.07 6.86 9.65
CA LYS A 261 -20.74 6.51 10.15
C LYS A 261 -20.52 7.04 11.57
N PRO A 262 -19.53 6.52 12.32
CA PRO A 262 -19.14 7.12 13.61
C PRO A 262 -18.53 8.51 13.43
N SER A 263 -18.83 9.40 14.38
CA SER A 263 -18.37 10.80 14.34
C SER A 263 -16.86 10.98 14.43
N ARG A 264 -16.15 10.00 15.01
CA ARG A 264 -14.70 10.05 15.27
C ARG A 264 -13.82 9.69 14.07
N ILE A 265 -14.36 9.12 13.00
CA ILE A 265 -13.65 8.89 11.75
C ILE A 265 -14.01 9.95 10.72
N ALA A 266 -13.04 10.27 9.86
CA ALA A 266 -13.26 11.19 8.75
C ALA A 266 -14.31 10.66 7.75
N GLY A 267 -15.05 11.54 7.09
CA GLY A 267 -15.97 11.16 6.02
C GLY A 267 -15.23 10.77 4.73
N PRO A 268 -15.87 9.97 3.85
CA PRO A 268 -15.22 9.54 2.60
C PRO A 268 -14.72 10.69 1.74
N LEU A 269 -15.50 11.74 1.61
CA LEU A 269 -15.09 12.95 0.86
C LEU A 269 -13.91 13.66 1.53
N GLU A 270 -13.92 13.80 2.86
CA GLU A 270 -12.81 14.38 3.63
C GLU A 270 -11.52 13.56 3.44
N ILE A 271 -11.64 12.21 3.45
CA ILE A 271 -10.52 11.31 3.18
C ILE A 271 -9.96 11.57 1.78
N MET A 272 -10.83 11.67 0.76
CA MET A 272 -10.39 11.85 -0.63
C MET A 272 -9.93 13.27 -0.98
N ILE A 273 -10.27 14.27 -0.17
CA ILE A 273 -9.68 15.61 -0.27
C ILE A 273 -8.31 15.64 0.41
N SER A 274 -8.20 15.14 1.64
CA SER A 274 -7.02 15.34 2.48
C SER A 274 -5.97 14.21 2.34
N GLY A 275 -6.40 12.95 2.19
CA GLY A 275 -5.51 11.79 2.10
C GLY A 275 -4.58 11.83 0.88
N PRO A 276 -5.10 11.97 -0.35
CA PRO A 276 -4.26 12.09 -1.55
C PRO A 276 -3.29 13.28 -1.49
N ILE A 277 -3.73 14.41 -0.94
CA ILE A 277 -2.85 15.58 -0.74
C ILE A 277 -1.72 15.25 0.25
N GLY A 278 -2.03 14.53 1.34
CA GLY A 278 -1.03 14.08 2.31
C GLY A 278 0.02 13.16 1.67
N ALA A 279 -0.41 12.15 0.93
CA ALA A 279 0.48 11.23 0.21
C ALA A 279 1.33 11.95 -0.84
N ALA A 280 0.72 12.83 -1.66
CA ALA A 280 1.41 13.63 -2.65
C ALA A 280 2.42 14.59 -2.02
N SER A 281 2.04 15.27 -0.93
CA SER A 281 2.92 16.19 -0.19
C SER A 281 4.19 15.48 0.30
N PHE A 282 4.06 14.27 0.85
CA PHE A 282 5.23 13.51 1.28
C PHE A 282 6.16 13.16 0.11
N ASN A 283 5.61 12.61 -0.98
CA ASN A 283 6.39 12.25 -2.16
C ASN A 283 7.04 13.46 -2.82
N ASN A 284 6.32 14.59 -2.96
CA ASN A 284 6.82 15.83 -3.56
C ASN A 284 8.00 16.40 -2.76
N GLU A 285 7.88 16.47 -1.44
CA GLU A 285 8.91 17.03 -0.56
C GLU A 285 10.12 16.08 -0.41
N PHE A 286 9.87 14.77 -0.39
CA PHE A 286 10.94 13.76 -0.46
C PHE A 286 11.66 13.76 -1.82
N GLY A 287 10.94 14.04 -2.91
CA GLY A 287 11.46 14.07 -4.28
C GLY A 287 11.36 12.72 -4.99
N ARG A 288 10.24 12.00 -4.86
CA ARG A 288 9.91 10.77 -5.59
C ARG A 288 8.64 10.98 -6.41
N PRO A 289 8.65 10.73 -7.76
CA PRO A 289 7.45 10.87 -8.58
C PRO A 289 6.42 9.79 -8.24
N ASN A 290 5.13 10.15 -8.23
CA ASN A 290 4.00 9.25 -8.10
C ASN A 290 3.35 9.08 -9.47
N ILE A 291 3.53 7.92 -10.11
CA ILE A 291 3.20 7.71 -11.53
C ILE A 291 2.11 6.68 -11.78
N LEU A 292 1.52 6.13 -10.71
CA LEU A 292 0.46 5.14 -10.79
C LEU A 292 -0.46 5.23 -9.56
N GLY A 293 -1.68 4.72 -9.68
CA GLY A 293 -2.62 4.62 -8.55
C GLY A 293 -3.95 4.03 -8.98
N TYR A 294 -4.87 3.87 -8.00
CA TYR A 294 -6.25 3.49 -8.25
C TYR A 294 -7.18 4.25 -7.29
N PHE A 295 -8.45 4.29 -7.65
CA PHE A 295 -9.49 4.84 -6.80
C PHE A 295 -10.78 4.02 -6.89
N ARG A 296 -11.36 3.72 -5.72
CA ARG A 296 -12.67 3.06 -5.59
C ARG A 296 -13.56 3.75 -4.58
N SER A 297 -14.79 4.02 -4.98
CA SER A 297 -15.88 4.48 -4.09
C SER A 297 -16.99 3.42 -4.11
N TYR A 298 -17.29 2.82 -2.95
CA TYR A 298 -18.21 1.68 -2.91
C TYR A 298 -18.98 1.54 -1.59
N GLU A 299 -20.29 1.27 -1.70
CA GLU A 299 -21.12 0.78 -0.61
C GLU A 299 -22.15 -0.23 -1.14
N TYR A 300 -22.46 -1.24 -0.33
CA TYR A 300 -23.51 -2.21 -0.63
C TYR A 300 -24.28 -2.57 0.63
N ARG A 301 -25.62 -2.53 0.55
CA ARG A 301 -26.51 -2.85 1.65
C ARG A 301 -27.36 -4.08 1.29
N ALA A 302 -27.03 -5.22 1.89
CA ALA A 302 -27.86 -6.39 1.92
C ALA A 302 -28.85 -6.32 3.09
N LYS A 303 -29.83 -7.23 3.14
CA LYS A 303 -30.89 -7.27 4.17
C LYS A 303 -30.37 -7.15 5.60
N ASN A 304 -29.23 -7.77 5.93
CA ASN A 304 -28.68 -7.83 7.28
C ASN A 304 -27.19 -7.41 7.33
N SER A 305 -26.64 -6.88 6.27
CA SER A 305 -25.20 -6.56 6.18
C SER A 305 -24.99 -5.22 5.47
N TYR A 306 -24.05 -4.44 5.98
CA TYR A 306 -23.63 -3.20 5.36
C TYR A 306 -22.15 -3.28 5.03
N PHE A 307 -21.84 -3.28 3.74
CA PHE A 307 -20.48 -3.29 3.21
C PHE A 307 -20.08 -1.90 2.73
N GLY A 308 -18.81 -1.57 2.86
CA GLY A 308 -18.24 -0.30 2.45
C GLY A 308 -16.88 -0.09 3.10
N PHE A 309 -16.25 1.02 2.79
CA PHE A 309 -14.90 1.33 3.25
C PHE A 309 -14.92 2.52 4.24
N HIS A 310 -15.67 2.38 5.34
CA HIS A 310 -15.62 3.35 6.45
C HIS A 310 -14.23 3.36 7.10
N LYS A 311 -13.61 2.18 7.26
CA LYS A 311 -12.17 2.05 7.40
C LYS A 311 -11.60 2.00 5.98
N PRO A 312 -11.00 3.08 5.47
CA PRO A 312 -10.55 3.13 4.08
C PRO A 312 -9.40 2.16 3.83
N ILE A 313 -9.19 1.81 2.58
CA ILE A 313 -7.89 1.31 2.15
C ILE A 313 -7.10 2.52 1.66
N MET A 314 -5.92 2.73 2.22
CA MET A 314 -4.90 3.61 1.70
C MET A 314 -3.69 2.76 1.35
N LEU A 315 -3.40 2.64 0.06
CA LEU A 315 -2.29 1.89 -0.50
C LEU A 315 -1.17 2.85 -0.87
N ALA A 316 0.05 2.56 -0.45
CA ALA A 316 1.26 3.23 -0.88
C ALA A 316 2.29 2.18 -1.31
N GLY A 317 2.98 2.41 -2.40
CA GLY A 317 3.93 1.45 -2.93
C GLY A 317 4.86 2.09 -3.94
N GLY A 318 5.75 1.27 -4.47
CA GLY A 318 6.66 1.70 -5.50
C GLY A 318 7.79 0.73 -5.77
N LEU A 319 8.78 1.28 -6.44
CA LEU A 319 10.02 0.60 -6.75
C LEU A 319 11.25 1.51 -6.54
N GLY A 320 12.34 0.89 -6.11
CA GLY A 320 13.63 1.55 -5.94
C GLY A 320 14.75 0.73 -6.59
N ASN A 321 15.89 1.36 -6.86
CA ASN A 321 17.03 0.67 -7.45
C ASN A 321 18.07 0.26 -6.40
N ILE A 322 18.65 -0.92 -6.56
CA ILE A 322 19.67 -1.47 -5.66
C ILE A 322 20.86 -2.06 -6.42
N LYS A 323 22.07 -1.81 -5.93
CA LYS A 323 23.30 -2.42 -6.50
C LYS A 323 23.34 -3.92 -6.23
N PRO A 324 23.85 -4.74 -7.15
CA PRO A 324 24.00 -6.18 -6.94
C PRO A 324 24.79 -6.55 -5.69
N ILE A 325 25.84 -5.80 -5.36
CA ILE A 325 26.71 -6.04 -4.17
C ILE A 325 26.02 -5.70 -2.84
N HIS A 326 24.88 -5.00 -2.87
CA HIS A 326 24.12 -4.57 -1.70
C HIS A 326 22.81 -5.33 -1.48
N THR A 327 22.50 -6.32 -2.30
CA THR A 327 21.25 -7.09 -2.19
C THR A 327 21.12 -7.89 -0.90
N ASN A 328 22.24 -8.23 -0.27
CA ASN A 328 22.27 -8.97 0.99
C ASN A 328 22.88 -8.12 2.10
N LYS A 329 22.28 -8.19 3.28
CA LYS A 329 22.84 -7.59 4.50
C LYS A 329 24.16 -8.28 4.89
N ALA A 330 25.14 -7.53 5.41
CA ALA A 330 26.40 -8.09 5.82
C ALA A 330 26.31 -8.74 7.20
N LYS A 331 27.25 -9.63 7.51
CA LYS A 331 27.39 -10.21 8.84
C LYS A 331 27.86 -9.14 9.82
N VAL A 332 27.18 -9.02 10.95
CA VAL A 332 27.46 -8.02 11.99
C VAL A 332 28.28 -8.66 13.12
N SER A 333 29.34 -7.98 13.56
CA SER A 333 30.14 -8.40 14.71
C SER A 333 29.54 -7.92 16.03
N SER A 334 29.88 -8.59 17.14
CA SER A 334 29.47 -8.14 18.48
C SER A 334 30.15 -6.84 18.93
N SER A 335 31.15 -6.33 18.21
CA SER A 335 31.80 -5.04 18.44
C SER A 335 31.13 -3.87 17.70
N ALA A 336 30.26 -4.17 16.75
CA ALA A 336 29.51 -3.17 16.01
C ALA A 336 28.65 -2.28 16.92
N LYS A 337 28.35 -1.10 16.45
CA LYS A 337 27.53 -0.11 17.15
C LYS A 337 26.11 -0.10 16.57
N ILE A 338 25.15 0.15 17.44
CA ILE A 338 23.75 0.41 17.06
C ILE A 338 23.57 1.92 16.95
N VAL A 339 23.23 2.36 15.77
CA VAL A 339 23.07 3.78 15.43
C VAL A 339 21.61 4.04 15.07
N VAL A 340 21.03 5.10 15.61
CA VAL A 340 19.77 5.70 15.14
C VAL A 340 20.13 6.86 14.22
N LEU A 341 19.73 6.78 12.96
CA LEU A 341 19.86 7.82 11.95
C LEU A 341 18.50 8.51 11.79
N GLY A 342 18.50 9.85 11.76
CA GLY A 342 17.27 10.64 11.53
C GLY A 342 16.86 11.52 12.70
N GLY A 343 15.59 11.97 12.67
CA GLY A 343 15.09 12.99 13.57
C GLY A 343 14.91 12.54 15.02
N PRO A 344 14.69 13.51 15.94
CA PRO A 344 14.39 13.20 17.32
C PRO A 344 13.00 12.56 17.47
N GLY A 345 12.83 11.78 18.54
CA GLY A 345 11.55 11.24 18.95
C GLY A 345 10.60 12.29 19.51
N TYR A 346 9.33 12.20 19.11
CA TYR A 346 8.19 12.98 19.62
C TYR A 346 7.20 12.03 20.29
N LEU A 347 6.29 12.54 21.08
CA LEU A 347 5.19 11.73 21.65
C LEU A 347 4.06 11.59 20.62
N ILE A 348 4.30 10.82 19.57
CA ILE A 348 3.35 10.53 18.48
C ILE A 348 3.33 9.05 18.16
N GLY A 349 2.19 8.56 17.67
CA GLY A 349 2.03 7.16 17.21
C GLY A 349 2.14 6.12 18.33
N LEU A 350 1.97 6.50 19.59
CA LEU A 350 2.11 5.57 20.69
C LEU A 350 1.03 4.47 20.63
N GLY A 351 1.45 3.22 20.50
CA GLY A 351 0.56 2.08 20.35
C GLY A 351 -0.04 1.90 18.96
N GLY A 352 0.50 2.56 17.92
CA GLY A 352 -0.03 2.51 16.54
C GLY A 352 -0.11 1.11 15.95
N GLY A 353 0.90 0.27 16.16
CA GLY A 353 0.89 -1.14 15.71
C GLY A 353 -0.25 -1.96 16.33
N SER A 354 -0.52 -1.77 17.63
CA SER A 354 -1.65 -2.41 18.30
C SER A 354 -3.00 -1.85 17.84
N ALA A 355 -3.12 -0.52 17.69
CA ALA A 355 -4.35 0.13 17.23
C ALA A 355 -4.73 -0.29 15.80
N SER A 356 -3.76 -0.46 14.91
CA SER A 356 -3.99 -0.95 13.55
C SER A 356 -4.51 -2.38 13.49
N SER A 357 -4.22 -3.19 14.52
CA SER A 357 -4.65 -4.58 14.64
C SER A 357 -6.07 -4.76 15.21
N VAL A 358 -6.73 -3.67 15.64
CA VAL A 358 -8.08 -3.69 16.23
C VAL A 358 -9.10 -3.10 15.26
N GLU A 359 -10.36 -3.54 15.37
CA GLU A 359 -11.48 -2.95 14.63
C GLU A 359 -11.65 -1.47 15.02
N SER A 360 -11.87 -0.61 14.01
CA SER A 360 -12.14 0.81 14.27
C SER A 360 -13.45 0.94 15.05
N GLY A 361 -13.40 1.60 16.21
CA GLY A 361 -14.56 1.76 17.03
C GLY A 361 -14.49 1.07 18.38
N LYS A 362 -13.55 0.17 18.62
CA LYS A 362 -13.39 -0.54 19.90
C LYS A 362 -12.43 0.13 20.88
N SER A 363 -11.48 0.95 20.41
CA SER A 363 -10.58 1.75 21.25
C SER A 363 -11.23 3.06 21.73
N SER A 364 -10.63 3.72 22.73
CA SER A 364 -11.05 5.09 23.11
C SER A 364 -10.63 6.12 22.05
N GLU A 365 -11.36 7.23 21.94
CA GLU A 365 -11.05 8.31 20.98
C GLU A 365 -9.63 8.87 21.22
N ASP A 366 -9.20 9.00 22.47
CA ASP A 366 -7.86 9.50 22.81
C ASP A 366 -6.75 8.54 22.36
N LEU A 367 -6.96 7.23 22.46
CA LEU A 367 -6.00 6.22 21.98
C LEU A 367 -5.94 6.19 20.45
N ASP A 368 -7.07 6.33 19.77
CA ASP A 368 -7.11 6.40 18.29
C ASP A 368 -6.29 7.60 17.80
N PHE A 369 -6.49 8.80 18.37
CA PHE A 369 -5.73 9.99 18.01
C PHE A 369 -4.24 9.89 18.38
N ALA A 370 -3.91 9.33 19.54
CA ALA A 370 -2.52 9.13 19.98
C ALA A 370 -1.74 8.17 19.08
N SER A 371 -2.44 7.22 18.43
CA SER A 371 -1.85 6.22 17.54
C SER A 371 -1.45 6.76 16.16
N VAL A 372 -1.89 7.96 15.78
CA VAL A 372 -1.57 8.55 14.47
C VAL A 372 -0.23 9.28 14.53
N GLN A 373 0.64 8.99 13.57
CA GLN A 373 1.93 9.63 13.41
C GLN A 373 1.82 11.02 12.76
N ARG A 374 2.93 11.75 12.73
CA ARG A 374 3.12 12.99 11.96
C ARG A 374 4.38 12.86 11.15
N SER A 375 4.31 13.22 9.88
CA SER A 375 5.40 13.04 8.92
C SER A 375 6.36 14.23 8.88
N ASN A 376 7.62 13.95 8.55
CA ASN A 376 8.66 14.93 8.27
C ASN A 376 9.46 14.50 7.02
N PRO A 377 8.93 14.73 5.80
CA PRO A 377 9.55 14.25 4.56
C PRO A 377 10.97 14.78 4.35
N GLU A 378 11.26 16.01 4.77
CA GLU A 378 12.59 16.60 4.68
C GLU A 378 13.61 15.81 5.50
N MET A 379 13.25 15.40 6.71
CA MET A 379 14.13 14.57 7.54
C MET A 379 14.37 13.20 6.89
N GLN A 380 13.32 12.59 6.33
CA GLN A 380 13.48 11.32 5.62
C GLN A 380 14.37 11.47 4.39
N ARG A 381 14.26 12.58 3.66
CA ARG A 381 15.17 12.87 2.54
C ARG A 381 16.63 12.97 2.99
N ARG A 382 16.90 13.64 4.11
CA ARG A 382 18.27 13.71 4.68
C ARG A 382 18.82 12.32 5.03
N CYS A 383 17.99 11.46 5.64
CA CYS A 383 18.37 10.06 5.89
C CYS A 383 18.70 9.33 4.59
N GLN A 384 17.89 9.51 3.54
CA GLN A 384 18.13 8.89 2.25
C GLN A 384 19.44 9.37 1.60
N GLU A 385 19.77 10.66 1.72
CA GLU A 385 21.05 11.17 1.21
C GLU A 385 22.25 10.49 1.91
N VAL A 386 22.16 10.24 3.21
CA VAL A 386 23.18 9.47 3.93
C VAL A 386 23.26 8.04 3.41
N ILE A 387 22.12 7.37 3.24
CA ILE A 387 22.06 6.00 2.71
C ILE A 387 22.63 5.97 1.28
N ASP A 388 22.25 6.94 0.44
CA ASP A 388 22.74 7.05 -0.95
C ASP A 388 24.24 7.21 -1.01
N GLN A 389 24.83 8.05 -0.15
CA GLN A 389 26.29 8.21 -0.07
C GLN A 389 26.99 6.94 0.43
N CYS A 390 26.36 6.19 1.32
CA CYS A 390 26.92 4.94 1.84
C CYS A 390 26.98 3.86 0.75
N TRP A 391 25.86 3.59 0.04
CA TRP A 391 25.88 2.54 -0.99
C TRP A 391 26.71 2.91 -2.24
N GLN A 392 26.92 4.21 -2.51
CA GLN A 392 27.81 4.67 -3.59
C GLN A 392 29.29 4.34 -3.33
N LEU A 393 29.68 4.06 -2.08
CA LEU A 393 31.04 3.64 -1.73
C LEU A 393 31.36 2.17 -2.05
N ASP A 394 30.44 1.45 -2.67
CA ASP A 394 30.59 0.05 -3.10
C ASP A 394 31.03 -0.87 -1.93
N GLU A 395 32.16 -1.57 -2.06
CA GLU A 395 32.67 -2.46 -1.02
C GLU A 395 32.99 -1.71 0.31
N ASN A 396 33.24 -0.41 0.25
CA ASN A 396 33.50 0.44 1.40
C ASN A 396 32.25 1.03 2.05
N ASN A 397 31.04 0.55 1.72
CA ASN A 397 29.79 0.94 2.36
C ASN A 397 29.88 0.71 3.88
N PRO A 398 29.78 1.75 4.74
CA PRO A 398 29.87 1.58 6.19
C PRO A 398 28.65 0.89 6.80
N ILE A 399 27.52 0.82 6.10
CA ILE A 399 26.30 0.16 6.57
C ILE A 399 26.47 -1.36 6.42
N ALA A 400 26.57 -2.07 7.54
CA ALA A 400 26.56 -3.53 7.55
C ALA A 400 25.12 -4.07 7.50
N PHE A 401 24.23 -3.48 8.29
CA PHE A 401 22.81 -3.82 8.37
C PHE A 401 22.01 -2.56 8.59
N ILE A 402 20.84 -2.45 7.97
CA ILE A 402 19.91 -1.35 8.10
C ILE A 402 18.49 -1.89 8.25
N HIS A 403 17.69 -1.28 9.11
CA HIS A 403 16.28 -1.53 9.30
C HIS A 403 15.55 -0.19 9.43
N ASP A 404 14.37 -0.06 8.85
CA ASP A 404 13.52 1.12 9.02
C ASP A 404 12.91 1.20 10.43
N VAL A 405 12.46 2.37 10.82
CA VAL A 405 11.66 2.57 12.03
C VAL A 405 10.21 2.80 11.60
N GLY A 406 9.41 1.75 11.72
CA GLY A 406 7.98 1.73 11.38
C GLY A 406 7.08 1.59 12.61
N ALA A 407 6.08 0.71 12.50
CA ALA A 407 5.15 0.40 13.58
C ALA A 407 5.88 -0.07 14.85
N GLY A 408 5.47 0.44 16.01
CA GLY A 408 6.12 0.19 17.30
C GLY A 408 7.41 0.98 17.53
N GLY A 409 7.88 1.76 16.57
CA GLY A 409 9.05 2.63 16.75
C GLY A 409 10.34 1.84 17.02
N LEU A 410 11.21 2.39 17.87
CA LEU A 410 12.46 1.72 18.25
C LEU A 410 12.22 0.42 19.01
N SER A 411 11.04 0.26 19.64
CA SER A 411 10.68 -0.94 20.41
C SER A 411 10.48 -2.18 19.53
N ASN A 412 10.31 -1.99 18.22
CA ASN A 412 10.28 -3.07 17.23
C ASN A 412 11.59 -3.15 16.45
N ALA A 413 12.03 -2.02 15.88
CA ALA A 413 13.18 -1.98 14.97
C ALA A 413 14.51 -2.46 15.59
N ILE A 414 14.83 -2.08 16.83
CA ILE A 414 16.10 -2.49 17.47
C ILE A 414 16.10 -3.97 17.88
N PRO A 415 15.04 -4.52 18.51
CA PRO A 415 14.96 -5.95 18.78
C PRO A 415 15.03 -6.81 17.50
N GLU A 416 14.35 -6.41 16.40
CA GLU A 416 14.41 -7.11 15.12
C GLU A 416 15.82 -7.08 14.54
N LEU A 417 16.45 -5.91 14.49
CA LEU A 417 17.86 -5.77 14.07
C LEU A 417 18.79 -6.72 14.85
N ALA A 418 18.66 -6.75 16.18
CA ALA A 418 19.50 -7.61 17.03
C ALA A 418 19.23 -9.10 16.79
N LYS A 419 17.96 -9.49 16.63
CA LYS A 419 17.54 -10.87 16.35
C LYS A 419 18.07 -11.35 15.01
N ASP A 420 17.96 -10.52 13.96
CA ASP A 420 18.40 -10.88 12.60
C ASP A 420 19.92 -10.99 12.52
N CYS A 421 20.63 -10.26 13.37
CA CYS A 421 22.08 -10.41 13.55
C CYS A 421 22.46 -11.62 14.45
N ASP A 422 21.52 -12.37 14.99
CA ASP A 422 21.72 -13.45 15.98
C ASP A 422 22.49 -13.00 17.23
N LEU A 423 22.29 -11.76 17.67
CA LEU A 423 22.95 -11.09 18.80
C LEU A 423 21.93 -10.55 19.82
N GLY A 424 22.40 -10.14 20.99
CA GLY A 424 21.67 -9.27 21.91
C GLY A 424 22.08 -7.82 21.75
N ALA A 425 21.40 -6.91 22.47
CA ALA A 425 21.68 -5.48 22.41
C ALA A 425 21.66 -4.82 23.80
N VAL A 426 22.55 -3.85 24.02
CA VAL A 426 22.52 -2.96 25.19
C VAL A 426 22.40 -1.52 24.71
N ILE A 427 21.31 -0.87 25.09
CA ILE A 427 20.92 0.48 24.63
C ILE A 427 20.96 1.44 25.81
N ASP A 428 21.56 2.58 25.61
CA ASP A 428 21.54 3.73 26.51
C ASP A 428 20.38 4.67 26.12
N LEU A 429 19.29 4.64 26.91
CA LEU A 429 18.08 5.42 26.65
C LEU A 429 18.37 6.93 26.55
N ASN A 430 19.37 7.42 27.31
CA ASN A 430 19.71 8.83 27.37
C ASN A 430 20.44 9.34 26.11
N LYS A 431 20.86 8.42 25.23
CA LYS A 431 21.47 8.73 23.94
C LYS A 431 20.48 8.75 22.79
N ILE A 432 19.24 8.33 23.00
CA ILE A 432 18.19 8.42 21.98
C ILE A 432 17.80 9.90 21.86
N PRO A 433 17.89 10.50 20.66
CA PRO A 433 17.48 11.86 20.43
C PRO A 433 15.96 12.04 20.68
N ILE A 434 15.57 12.98 21.49
CA ILE A 434 14.18 13.32 21.82
C ILE A 434 13.99 14.83 21.88
N VAL A 435 12.79 15.30 21.62
CA VAL A 435 12.45 16.74 21.72
C VAL A 435 12.05 17.10 23.16
N ASP A 436 11.29 16.25 23.81
CA ASP A 436 10.80 16.47 25.17
C ASP A 436 11.55 15.61 26.19
N LYS A 437 12.37 16.24 27.02
CA LYS A 437 13.18 15.57 28.04
C LYS A 437 12.35 14.96 29.17
N SER A 438 11.07 15.30 29.30
CA SER A 438 10.16 14.76 30.31
C SER A 438 9.60 13.37 29.95
N MET A 439 9.80 12.90 28.72
CA MET A 439 9.30 11.60 28.24
C MET A 439 9.81 10.46 29.13
N SER A 440 8.89 9.53 29.45
CA SER A 440 9.22 8.28 30.14
C SER A 440 9.99 7.31 29.22
N SER A 441 10.56 6.25 29.80
CA SER A 441 11.23 5.19 29.02
C SER A 441 10.29 4.59 27.98
N LEU A 442 9.01 4.31 28.34
CA LEU A 442 7.98 3.81 27.44
C LEU A 442 7.75 4.79 26.29
N GLU A 443 7.56 6.08 26.58
CA GLU A 443 7.31 7.12 25.56
C GLU A 443 8.50 7.31 24.62
N ILE A 444 9.74 7.19 25.11
CA ILE A 444 10.97 7.27 24.26
C ILE A 444 11.10 6.04 23.39
N TRP A 445 10.84 4.87 23.93
CA TRP A 445 11.11 3.59 23.25
C TRP A 445 10.02 3.19 22.26
N CYS A 446 8.75 3.45 22.59
CA CYS A 446 7.59 2.96 21.85
C CYS A 446 6.89 4.03 20.98
N ASN A 447 7.40 5.27 20.90
CA ASN A 447 6.83 6.27 19.97
C ASN A 447 7.15 5.90 18.51
N GLU A 448 6.24 6.21 17.62
CA GLU A 448 6.38 5.96 16.19
C GLU A 448 6.78 7.23 15.41
N SER A 449 7.77 7.98 15.89
CA SER A 449 8.45 8.99 15.09
C SER A 449 9.26 8.25 14.01
N GLN A 450 8.77 8.28 12.78
CA GLN A 450 9.16 7.29 11.76
C GLN A 450 10.33 7.71 10.86
N GLU A 451 10.62 8.99 10.71
CA GLU A 451 11.69 9.44 9.82
C GLU A 451 13.07 9.12 10.44
N ARG A 452 13.26 7.81 10.71
CA ARG A 452 14.45 7.24 11.36
C ARG A 452 14.75 5.86 10.78
N TYR A 453 16.03 5.48 10.90
CA TYR A 453 16.53 4.13 10.63
C TYR A 453 17.38 3.65 11.80
N VAL A 454 17.44 2.35 12.02
CA VAL A 454 18.39 1.72 12.92
C VAL A 454 19.43 0.97 12.11
N LEU A 455 20.70 1.16 12.43
CA LEU A 455 21.81 0.63 11.65
C LEU A 455 22.80 -0.12 12.55
N ALA A 456 23.39 -1.16 11.99
CA ALA A 456 24.60 -1.77 12.52
C ALA A 456 25.80 -1.24 11.71
N ILE A 457 26.72 -0.54 12.41
CA ILE A 457 27.95 -0.01 11.85
C ILE A 457 29.13 -0.65 12.58
N GLU A 458 30.07 -1.25 11.85
CA GLU A 458 31.27 -1.80 12.46
C GLU A 458 32.11 -0.67 13.12
N LYS A 459 32.82 -1.03 14.18
CA LYS A 459 33.54 -0.03 15.01
C LYS A 459 34.47 0.83 14.18
N ASP A 460 35.16 0.23 13.21
CA ASP A 460 36.18 0.90 12.39
C ASP A 460 35.58 1.81 11.30
N ASP A 461 34.29 1.64 10.97
CA ASP A 461 33.57 2.44 9.99
C ASP A 461 32.78 3.62 10.60
N ILE A 462 32.71 3.74 11.93
CA ILE A 462 31.96 4.79 12.62
C ILE A 462 32.38 6.19 12.19
N GLU A 463 33.68 6.49 12.15
CA GLU A 463 34.17 7.82 11.77
C GLU A 463 33.76 8.20 10.33
N LYS A 464 33.89 7.25 9.39
CA LYS A 464 33.46 7.42 8.01
C LYS A 464 31.96 7.74 7.92
N PHE A 465 31.15 6.99 8.65
CA PHE A 465 29.70 7.20 8.70
C PHE A 465 29.33 8.57 9.30
N GLN A 466 30.00 8.99 10.38
CA GLN A 466 29.79 10.30 11.00
C GLN A 466 30.09 11.46 10.05
N ILE A 467 31.20 11.37 9.28
CA ILE A 467 31.56 12.37 8.28
C ILE A 467 30.43 12.53 7.24
N ILE A 468 29.86 11.42 6.77
CA ILE A 468 28.75 11.44 5.83
C ILE A 468 27.52 12.11 6.45
N CYS A 469 27.12 11.73 7.68
CA CYS A 469 25.97 12.32 8.36
C CYS A 469 26.11 13.84 8.58
N ILE A 470 27.27 14.30 9.01
CA ILE A 470 27.58 15.72 9.21
C ILE A 470 27.46 16.49 7.90
N ARG A 471 28.00 15.95 6.82
CA ARG A 471 27.95 16.57 5.51
C ARG A 471 26.53 16.70 4.99
N GLU A 472 25.69 15.67 5.15
CA GLU A 472 24.28 15.68 4.70
C GLU A 472 23.35 16.38 5.69
N ASN A 473 23.92 16.97 6.76
CA ASN A 473 23.17 17.63 7.83
C ASN A 473 22.06 16.71 8.40
N CYS A 474 22.34 15.41 8.51
CA CYS A 474 21.40 14.41 9.01
C CYS A 474 21.76 14.05 10.46
N PRO A 475 20.85 14.21 11.41
CA PRO A 475 21.06 13.82 12.79
C PRO A 475 21.30 12.30 12.88
N PHE A 476 22.21 11.91 13.79
CA PHE A 476 22.44 10.51 14.13
C PHE A 476 22.86 10.39 15.60
N SER A 477 22.69 9.21 16.17
CA SER A 477 23.19 8.92 17.50
C SER A 477 23.63 7.46 17.66
N ILE A 478 24.79 7.25 18.28
CA ILE A 478 25.25 5.92 18.69
C ILE A 478 24.56 5.57 20.02
N VAL A 479 23.44 4.85 19.93
CA VAL A 479 22.56 4.58 21.08
C VAL A 479 23.00 3.36 21.87
N GLY A 480 23.84 2.48 21.31
CA GLY A 480 24.25 1.25 22.00
C GLY A 480 25.19 0.37 21.21
N GLY A 481 25.23 -0.90 21.53
CA GLY A 481 26.03 -1.91 20.85
C GLY A 481 25.48 -3.32 21.05
N PHE A 482 25.99 -4.23 20.24
CA PHE A 482 25.63 -5.63 20.26
C PHE A 482 26.38 -6.42 21.34
N THR A 483 25.80 -7.53 21.78
CA THR A 483 26.41 -8.46 22.72
C THR A 483 26.20 -9.91 22.28
N LYS A 484 27.13 -10.80 22.68
CA LYS A 484 26.96 -12.25 22.46
C LYS A 484 25.87 -12.87 23.34
N GLN A 485 25.54 -12.21 24.46
CA GLN A 485 24.39 -12.62 25.27
C GLN A 485 23.11 -12.21 24.54
N LYS A 486 22.26 -13.18 24.23
CA LYS A 486 20.98 -12.94 23.52
C LYS A 486 19.96 -12.30 24.45
N LYS A 487 20.25 -11.10 24.93
CA LYS A 487 19.41 -10.27 25.79
C LYS A 487 19.27 -8.87 25.21
N LEU A 488 18.09 -8.29 25.42
CA LEU A 488 17.87 -6.87 25.21
C LEU A 488 17.90 -6.14 26.56
N LYS A 489 18.78 -5.15 26.66
CA LYS A 489 18.84 -4.25 27.84
C LYS A 489 18.65 -2.81 27.39
N LEU A 490 17.69 -2.13 28.02
CA LEU A 490 17.45 -0.69 27.87
C LEU A 490 17.73 -0.01 29.20
N VAL A 491 18.83 0.77 29.24
CA VAL A 491 19.37 1.35 30.48
C VAL A 491 19.09 2.85 30.49
N ASP A 492 18.40 3.33 31.51
CA ASP A 492 18.31 4.75 31.84
C ASP A 492 19.37 5.11 32.90
N LYS A 493 20.49 5.66 32.44
CA LYS A 493 21.60 6.03 33.33
C LYS A 493 21.27 7.20 34.23
N ASN A 494 20.37 8.11 33.85
CA ASN A 494 19.99 9.26 34.62
C ASN A 494 19.15 8.87 35.85
N LEU A 495 18.28 7.85 35.68
CA LEU A 495 17.47 7.32 36.77
C LEU A 495 18.10 6.09 37.44
N ASN A 496 19.24 5.58 36.90
CA ASN A 496 19.88 4.35 37.31
C ASN A 496 18.92 3.13 37.31
N GLU A 497 18.13 3.03 36.22
CA GLU A 497 17.10 2.01 36.04
C GLU A 497 17.36 1.18 34.74
N ASN A 498 16.99 -0.11 34.77
CA ASN A 498 16.86 -0.93 33.59
C ASN A 498 15.38 -1.01 33.21
N SER A 499 14.96 -0.21 32.25
CA SER A 499 13.56 -0.22 31.80
C SER A 499 13.21 -1.50 31.03
N ILE A 500 14.21 -2.18 30.44
CA ILE A 500 14.09 -3.51 29.83
C ILE A 500 15.31 -4.33 30.22
N ASP A 501 15.10 -5.59 30.64
CA ASP A 501 16.14 -6.64 30.76
C ASP A 501 15.49 -7.99 30.49
N LEU A 502 15.38 -8.36 29.21
CA LEU A 502 14.67 -9.56 28.75
C LEU A 502 15.54 -10.40 27.80
N ASP A 503 15.34 -11.71 27.85
CA ASP A 503 15.92 -12.62 26.87
C ASP A 503 15.24 -12.45 25.51
N MET A 504 16.01 -12.45 24.41
CA MET A 504 15.48 -12.34 23.04
C MET A 504 14.47 -13.46 22.74
N ASP A 505 14.73 -14.66 23.23
CA ASP A 505 13.81 -15.80 23.08
C ASP A 505 12.48 -15.59 23.83
N PHE A 506 12.48 -14.84 24.93
CA PHE A 506 11.25 -14.47 25.63
C PHE A 506 10.46 -13.41 24.85
N ILE A 507 11.13 -12.41 24.32
CA ILE A 507 10.51 -11.34 23.53
C ILE A 507 9.80 -11.91 22.28
N PHE A 508 10.47 -12.84 21.58
CA PHE A 508 10.03 -13.39 20.29
C PHE A 508 9.40 -14.80 20.40
N GLY A 509 9.30 -15.35 21.59
CA GLY A 509 8.93 -16.74 21.81
C GLY A 509 7.44 -17.03 21.93
N ALA A 510 6.59 -16.03 21.98
CA ALA A 510 5.13 -16.19 21.98
C ALA A 510 4.66 -16.67 20.60
N LYS A 511 4.90 -17.95 20.29
CA LYS A 511 4.53 -18.59 19.03
C LYS A 511 3.27 -19.42 19.22
N GLU A 512 2.11 -18.78 19.34
CA GLU A 512 0.85 -19.49 19.23
C GLU A 512 0.56 -19.73 17.74
N GLN A 513 0.36 -20.97 17.36
CA GLN A 513 -0.34 -21.30 16.14
C GLN A 513 -1.84 -21.25 16.41
N LEU A 514 -2.46 -20.15 15.98
CA LEU A 514 -3.90 -20.03 15.98
C LEU A 514 -4.51 -21.17 15.14
N LYS A 515 -5.53 -21.85 15.71
CA LYS A 515 -6.29 -22.88 14.98
C LYS A 515 -7.61 -22.29 14.54
N ARG A 516 -7.87 -22.35 13.23
CA ARG A 516 -9.12 -21.87 12.62
C ARG A 516 -9.83 -23.03 11.94
N THR A 517 -11.16 -23.04 12.02
CA THR A 517 -11.97 -24.10 11.42
C THR A 517 -12.77 -23.51 10.26
N LEU A 518 -12.55 -24.07 9.08
CA LEU A 518 -13.35 -23.77 7.91
C LEU A 518 -14.65 -24.56 7.99
N LYS A 519 -15.74 -23.84 7.93
CA LYS A 519 -17.05 -24.44 7.67
C LYS A 519 -17.37 -24.18 6.20
N ASP A 520 -17.89 -25.22 5.53
CA ASP A 520 -18.34 -25.06 4.15
C ASP A 520 -19.45 -23.99 4.12
N PHE A 521 -19.23 -22.95 3.35
CA PHE A 521 -20.16 -21.85 3.19
C PHE A 521 -20.47 -21.66 1.71
N SER A 522 -21.74 -21.65 1.38
CA SER A 522 -22.23 -21.37 0.03
C SER A 522 -22.99 -20.05 0.06
N LYS A 523 -22.52 -19.07 -0.67
CA LYS A 523 -23.27 -17.84 -0.91
C LYS A 523 -24.40 -18.12 -1.90
N ASN A 524 -25.58 -17.55 -1.63
CA ASN A 524 -26.65 -17.56 -2.63
C ASN A 524 -26.20 -16.71 -3.81
N LYS A 525 -26.17 -17.31 -5.00
CA LYS A 525 -25.95 -16.53 -6.22
C LYS A 525 -27.17 -15.63 -6.43
N PRO A 526 -26.97 -14.35 -6.80
CA PRO A 526 -28.10 -13.49 -7.16
C PRO A 526 -28.84 -14.08 -8.36
N ASP A 527 -30.18 -13.94 -8.36
CA ASP A 527 -30.97 -14.32 -9.52
C ASP A 527 -30.73 -13.36 -10.69
N ASN A 528 -30.71 -13.88 -11.90
CA ASN A 528 -30.71 -13.04 -13.10
C ASN A 528 -32.02 -12.30 -13.19
N ILE A 529 -31.96 -10.97 -13.09
CA ILE A 529 -33.17 -10.10 -13.16
C ILE A 529 -33.27 -9.59 -14.58
N ASP A 530 -34.45 -9.80 -15.18
CA ASP A 530 -34.80 -9.18 -16.46
C ASP A 530 -35.16 -7.70 -16.22
N PHE A 531 -34.50 -6.77 -16.91
CA PHE A 531 -34.72 -5.34 -16.75
C PHE A 531 -34.54 -4.62 -18.08
N ASP A 532 -35.34 -3.60 -18.31
CA ASP A 532 -35.22 -2.72 -19.48
C ASP A 532 -34.47 -1.45 -19.09
N LEU A 533 -33.40 -1.15 -19.84
CA LEU A 533 -32.53 0.01 -19.62
C LEU A 533 -32.84 1.15 -20.62
N ASN A 534 -32.73 2.37 -20.11
CA ASN A 534 -32.38 3.50 -20.95
C ASN A 534 -30.86 3.50 -21.16
N ILE A 535 -30.38 2.82 -22.20
CA ILE A 535 -28.96 2.61 -22.47
C ILE A 535 -28.18 3.95 -22.42
N LYS A 536 -28.70 5.01 -23.04
CA LYS A 536 -28.05 6.32 -23.05
C LYS A 536 -27.90 6.93 -21.66
N LYS A 537 -28.94 6.86 -20.83
CA LYS A 537 -28.85 7.32 -19.43
C LYS A 537 -27.83 6.49 -18.65
N SER A 538 -27.88 5.18 -18.78
CA SER A 538 -26.96 4.27 -18.07
C SER A 538 -25.51 4.46 -18.47
N ILE A 539 -25.22 4.78 -19.72
CA ILE A 539 -23.87 5.17 -20.17
C ILE A 539 -23.40 6.41 -19.41
N LEU A 540 -24.25 7.44 -19.33
CA LEU A 540 -23.89 8.67 -18.61
C LEU A 540 -23.71 8.44 -17.11
N ASP A 541 -24.57 7.64 -16.49
CA ASP A 541 -24.51 7.31 -15.06
C ASP A 541 -23.20 6.53 -14.75
N VAL A 542 -22.86 5.54 -15.56
CA VAL A 542 -21.60 4.76 -15.44
C VAL A 542 -20.37 5.67 -15.61
N LEU A 543 -20.32 6.50 -16.64
CA LEU A 543 -19.19 7.39 -16.89
C LEU A 543 -19.03 8.51 -15.82
N ARG A 544 -20.11 8.89 -15.15
CA ARG A 544 -20.12 9.85 -14.05
C ARG A 544 -19.78 9.23 -12.70
N HIS A 545 -19.87 7.91 -12.59
CA HIS A 545 -19.57 7.25 -11.32
C HIS A 545 -18.14 7.58 -10.86
N PRO A 546 -17.92 7.95 -9.58
CA PRO A 546 -16.60 8.40 -9.10
C PRO A 546 -15.47 7.41 -9.36
N THR A 547 -15.74 6.10 -9.34
CA THR A 547 -14.77 5.07 -9.66
C THR A 547 -14.33 5.12 -11.13
N VAL A 548 -15.23 5.46 -12.07
CA VAL A 548 -14.96 5.52 -13.53
C VAL A 548 -14.49 6.89 -13.97
N GLY A 549 -15.14 7.96 -13.48
CA GLY A 549 -14.90 9.33 -13.89
C GLY A 549 -13.44 9.79 -13.75
N SER A 550 -13.09 10.93 -14.37
CA SER A 550 -11.72 11.43 -14.44
C SER A 550 -11.05 11.60 -13.07
N LYS A 551 -9.83 11.08 -12.93
CA LYS A 551 -8.97 11.16 -11.75
C LYS A 551 -7.97 12.34 -11.83
N ASN A 552 -8.15 13.28 -12.75
CA ASN A 552 -7.20 14.38 -12.98
C ASN A 552 -6.83 15.12 -11.67
N PHE A 553 -7.82 15.40 -10.81
CA PHE A 553 -7.60 16.01 -9.50
C PHE A 553 -6.59 15.21 -8.66
N LEU A 554 -6.72 13.88 -8.57
CA LEU A 554 -5.88 13.01 -7.75
C LEU A 554 -4.45 12.90 -8.27
N ILE A 555 -4.24 13.16 -9.57
CA ILE A 555 -2.95 12.99 -10.26
C ILE A 555 -2.16 14.28 -10.27
N THR A 556 -2.84 15.42 -10.55
CA THR A 556 -2.16 16.71 -10.75
C THR A 556 -1.64 17.36 -9.47
N ILE A 557 -2.02 16.86 -8.29
CA ILE A 557 -1.47 17.29 -6.99
C ILE A 557 -0.09 16.72 -6.69
N GLY A 558 0.34 15.66 -7.40
CA GLY A 558 1.63 14.99 -7.21
C GLY A 558 2.63 15.31 -8.32
N ASP A 559 3.90 15.31 -7.97
CA ASP A 559 5.00 15.35 -8.94
C ASP A 559 5.07 14.01 -9.67
N ARG A 560 5.15 14.06 -11.01
CA ARG A 560 5.20 12.87 -11.87
C ARG A 560 6.54 12.68 -12.58
N ASN A 561 7.38 13.72 -12.63
CA ASN A 561 8.61 13.77 -13.43
C ASN A 561 9.87 14.09 -12.62
N VAL A 562 9.78 14.23 -11.30
CA VAL A 562 10.95 14.51 -10.47
C VAL A 562 12.01 13.41 -10.64
N GLY A 563 13.28 13.79 -10.76
CA GLY A 563 14.38 12.86 -11.07
C GLY A 563 14.58 12.60 -12.57
N GLY A 564 13.60 12.92 -13.43
CA GLY A 564 13.72 12.90 -14.90
C GLY A 564 13.76 11.51 -15.55
N LEU A 565 13.47 10.43 -14.80
CA LEU A 565 13.50 9.06 -15.33
C LEU A 565 12.09 8.47 -15.53
N THR A 566 11.02 9.24 -15.43
CA THR A 566 9.68 8.81 -15.79
C THR A 566 9.56 8.76 -17.32
N TYR A 567 9.25 7.58 -17.84
CA TYR A 567 8.97 7.40 -19.27
C TYR A 567 7.47 7.50 -19.56
N ARG A 568 6.65 6.88 -18.70
CA ARG A 568 5.18 6.90 -18.80
C ARG A 568 4.58 7.16 -17.42
N ASP A 569 3.73 8.18 -17.35
CA ASP A 569 2.88 8.46 -16.19
C ASP A 569 1.40 8.18 -16.51
N GLN A 570 0.48 8.66 -15.70
CA GLN A 570 -0.96 8.41 -15.85
C GLN A 570 -1.60 9.15 -17.05
N MET A 571 -0.94 10.16 -17.60
CA MET A 571 -1.52 11.04 -18.61
C MET A 571 -1.25 10.54 -20.04
N VAL A 572 -2.31 10.51 -20.87
CA VAL A 572 -2.28 9.97 -22.22
C VAL A 572 -2.84 10.97 -23.24
N GLY A 573 -2.30 10.90 -24.43
CA GLY A 573 -2.76 11.66 -25.59
C GLY A 573 -2.50 13.18 -25.52
N PRO A 574 -2.96 13.92 -26.54
CA PRO A 574 -2.68 15.35 -26.66
C PRO A 574 -3.37 16.21 -25.58
N TYR A 575 -4.45 15.69 -24.98
CA TYR A 575 -5.20 16.39 -23.94
C TYR A 575 -4.80 15.97 -22.52
N GLN A 576 -3.79 15.10 -22.36
CA GLN A 576 -3.31 14.63 -21.06
C GLN A 576 -4.45 14.02 -20.22
N VAL A 577 -5.13 13.04 -20.80
CA VAL A 577 -6.23 12.31 -20.13
C VAL A 577 -5.65 11.25 -19.19
N PRO A 578 -6.14 11.12 -17.95
CA PRO A 578 -5.55 10.22 -16.95
C PRO A 578 -6.04 8.76 -17.08
N VAL A 579 -5.67 8.09 -18.18
CA VAL A 579 -6.17 6.75 -18.56
C VAL A 579 -5.06 5.74 -18.90
N ALA A 580 -3.81 5.97 -18.49
CA ALA A 580 -2.73 5.02 -18.73
C ALA A 580 -2.91 3.76 -17.88
N ASP A 581 -2.69 2.58 -18.48
CA ASP A 581 -2.80 1.26 -17.82
C ASP A 581 -1.65 0.99 -16.84
N ASN A 582 -0.49 1.65 -17.05
CA ASN A 582 0.72 1.39 -16.27
C ASN A 582 1.61 2.63 -16.16
N GLY A 583 2.53 2.58 -15.18
CA GLY A 583 3.61 3.55 -15.01
C GLY A 583 4.96 2.93 -15.39
N ILE A 584 5.82 3.67 -16.11
CA ILE A 584 7.11 3.17 -16.59
C ILE A 584 8.22 4.17 -16.26
N THR A 585 9.34 3.64 -15.74
CA THR A 585 10.56 4.40 -15.51
C THR A 585 11.70 3.89 -16.40
N MET A 586 12.65 4.77 -16.75
CA MET A 586 13.91 4.40 -17.41
C MET A 586 15.00 4.09 -16.39
N SER A 587 15.92 3.20 -16.73
CA SER A 587 17.09 2.90 -15.90
C SER A 587 18.12 4.03 -15.90
N HIS A 588 18.24 4.74 -17.02
CA HIS A 588 19.23 5.80 -17.24
C HIS A 588 18.75 6.73 -18.36
N PHE A 589 19.29 7.96 -18.41
CA PHE A 589 18.91 8.98 -19.42
C PHE A 589 19.28 8.60 -20.87
N ASP A 590 20.29 7.79 -21.06
CA ASP A 590 20.79 7.34 -22.39
C ASP A 590 20.45 5.85 -22.66
N SER A 591 19.49 5.26 -21.94
CA SER A 591 19.09 3.88 -22.11
C SER A 591 17.61 3.76 -22.49
N ILE A 592 17.26 2.62 -23.05
CA ILE A 592 15.87 2.26 -23.36
C ILE A 592 15.31 1.21 -22.40
N GLU A 593 16.14 0.66 -21.54
CA GLU A 593 15.73 -0.29 -20.50
C GLU A 593 15.07 0.44 -19.33
N GLY A 594 14.16 -0.23 -18.66
CA GLY A 594 13.45 0.35 -17.52
C GLY A 594 12.68 -0.65 -16.68
N GLU A 595 11.77 -0.13 -15.88
CA GLU A 595 10.85 -0.89 -15.03
C GLU A 595 9.43 -0.39 -15.23
N ALA A 596 8.45 -1.31 -15.22
CA ALA A 596 7.03 -1.01 -15.27
C ALA A 596 6.31 -1.50 -14.02
N MET A 597 5.21 -0.81 -13.69
CA MET A 597 4.26 -1.20 -12.64
C MET A 597 2.82 -0.95 -13.05
N SER A 598 1.90 -1.82 -12.59
CA SER A 598 0.46 -1.72 -12.80
C SER A 598 -0.30 -2.18 -11.56
N ILE A 599 -1.62 -1.97 -11.52
CA ILE A 599 -2.49 -2.36 -10.40
C ILE A 599 -3.72 -3.07 -10.97
N GLY A 600 -4.29 -4.02 -10.18
CA GLY A 600 -5.60 -4.63 -10.39
C GLY A 600 -6.34 -4.77 -9.05
N GLU A 601 -7.66 -4.44 -9.03
CA GLU A 601 -8.50 -4.48 -7.84
C GLU A 601 -9.99 -4.58 -8.22
N ARG A 602 -10.70 -5.61 -7.71
CA ARG A 602 -12.13 -5.85 -8.01
C ARG A 602 -12.91 -6.28 -6.77
N SER A 603 -12.79 -5.51 -5.69
CA SER A 603 -13.42 -5.81 -4.38
C SER A 603 -14.96 -5.94 -4.39
N PRO A 604 -15.74 -5.22 -5.22
CA PRO A 604 -17.19 -5.39 -5.26
C PRO A 604 -17.65 -6.83 -5.59
N ILE A 605 -16.91 -7.53 -6.44
CA ILE A 605 -17.16 -8.94 -6.81
C ILE A 605 -17.08 -9.85 -5.58
N ALA A 606 -16.20 -9.57 -4.61
CA ALA A 606 -15.95 -10.42 -3.46
C ALA A 606 -17.17 -10.61 -2.53
N ILE A 607 -18.15 -9.70 -2.58
CA ILE A 607 -19.39 -9.85 -1.83
C ILE A 607 -20.16 -11.10 -2.28
N PHE A 608 -20.09 -11.40 -3.57
CA PHE A 608 -20.78 -12.51 -4.23
C PHE A 608 -19.86 -13.74 -4.38
N ASP A 609 -18.63 -13.53 -4.84
CA ASP A 609 -17.60 -14.56 -5.04
C ASP A 609 -16.19 -14.00 -4.79
N ALA A 610 -15.68 -14.26 -3.59
CA ALA A 610 -14.37 -13.73 -3.20
C ALA A 610 -13.20 -14.37 -3.98
N PRO A 611 -13.15 -15.67 -4.26
CA PRO A 611 -12.16 -16.26 -5.16
C PRO A 611 -12.17 -15.67 -6.58
N ALA A 612 -13.34 -15.43 -7.16
CA ALA A 612 -13.47 -14.76 -8.46
C ALA A 612 -12.88 -13.35 -8.44
N SER A 613 -13.22 -12.55 -7.40
CA SER A 613 -12.63 -11.21 -7.20
C SER A 613 -11.09 -11.24 -7.22
N GLY A 614 -10.48 -12.22 -6.53
CA GLY A 614 -9.03 -12.37 -6.51
C GLY A 614 -8.44 -12.74 -7.88
N ARG A 615 -9.08 -13.67 -8.62
CA ARG A 615 -8.63 -14.05 -9.97
C ARG A 615 -8.72 -12.88 -10.94
N VAL A 616 -9.83 -12.13 -10.86
CA VAL A 616 -10.04 -10.93 -11.68
C VAL A 616 -9.00 -9.86 -11.36
N ALA A 617 -8.71 -9.58 -10.09
CA ALA A 617 -7.71 -8.57 -9.70
C ALA A 617 -6.29 -8.90 -10.21
N ILE A 618 -5.86 -10.17 -10.15
CA ILE A 618 -4.56 -10.56 -10.74
C ILE A 618 -4.57 -10.38 -12.25
N THR A 619 -5.64 -10.83 -12.92
CA THR A 619 -5.71 -10.74 -14.37
C THR A 619 -5.73 -9.29 -14.85
N GLU A 620 -6.45 -8.41 -14.16
CA GLU A 620 -6.47 -6.97 -14.44
C GLU A 620 -5.06 -6.35 -14.29
N ALA A 621 -4.33 -6.65 -13.23
CA ALA A 621 -2.95 -6.19 -13.10
C ALA A 621 -2.06 -6.67 -14.25
N LEU A 622 -2.29 -7.89 -14.76
CA LEU A 622 -1.55 -8.46 -15.89
C LEU A 622 -1.96 -7.85 -17.22
N THR A 623 -3.24 -7.61 -17.48
CA THR A 623 -3.67 -6.92 -18.70
C THR A 623 -3.16 -5.48 -18.73
N ASN A 624 -3.14 -4.79 -17.60
CA ASN A 624 -2.59 -3.45 -17.45
C ASN A 624 -1.08 -3.39 -17.73
N ILE A 625 -0.27 -4.33 -17.21
CA ILE A 625 1.17 -4.31 -17.45
C ILE A 625 1.54 -4.75 -18.86
N LEU A 626 0.68 -5.47 -19.58
CA LEU A 626 0.93 -5.99 -20.91
C LEU A 626 1.31 -4.89 -21.91
N SER A 627 0.64 -3.73 -21.84
CA SER A 627 0.93 -2.59 -22.72
C SER A 627 2.27 -1.89 -22.44
N SER A 628 3.00 -2.27 -21.38
CA SER A 628 4.31 -1.69 -21.04
C SER A 628 5.46 -2.14 -21.92
N GLY A 629 5.29 -3.19 -22.72
CA GLY A 629 6.37 -3.83 -23.48
C GLY A 629 7.07 -4.97 -22.73
N VAL A 630 6.41 -5.54 -21.73
CA VAL A 630 6.88 -6.75 -21.04
C VAL A 630 7.05 -7.92 -22.03
N GLU A 631 8.09 -8.74 -21.85
CA GLU A 631 8.43 -9.79 -22.83
C GLU A 631 7.50 -11.01 -22.77
N GLU A 632 7.18 -11.45 -21.55
CA GLU A 632 6.33 -12.63 -21.30
C GLU A 632 5.75 -12.59 -19.87
N ILE A 633 4.67 -13.33 -19.64
CA ILE A 633 3.96 -13.36 -18.36
C ILE A 633 4.86 -13.77 -17.17
N SER A 634 5.81 -14.68 -17.38
CA SER A 634 6.73 -15.19 -16.34
C SER A 634 7.70 -14.12 -15.82
N LYS A 635 7.89 -13.03 -16.57
CA LYS A 635 8.73 -11.88 -16.14
C LYS A 635 8.01 -10.97 -15.16
N VAL A 636 6.70 -11.06 -15.05
CA VAL A 636 5.91 -10.26 -14.10
C VAL A 636 6.05 -10.81 -12.67
N LYS A 637 6.26 -9.91 -11.71
CA LYS A 637 6.31 -10.20 -10.28
C LYS A 637 5.21 -9.44 -9.55
N LEU A 638 4.54 -10.10 -8.61
CA LEU A 638 3.34 -9.57 -7.98
C LEU A 638 3.60 -9.16 -6.52
N SER A 639 3.05 -8.02 -6.12
CA SER A 639 2.81 -7.70 -4.72
C SER A 639 1.33 -7.88 -4.44
N ALA A 640 0.97 -8.71 -3.47
CA ALA A 640 -0.42 -9.00 -3.13
C ALA A 640 -0.76 -8.43 -1.74
N ASN A 641 -1.73 -7.50 -1.70
CA ASN A 641 -2.19 -6.87 -0.47
C ASN A 641 -3.62 -7.36 -0.15
N TRP A 642 -3.75 -8.05 0.98
CA TRP A 642 -4.98 -8.71 1.42
C TRP A 642 -5.66 -7.89 2.52
N MET A 643 -6.87 -7.40 2.28
CA MET A 643 -7.68 -6.71 3.27
C MET A 643 -8.95 -7.51 3.53
N ALA A 644 -9.18 -7.89 4.79
CA ALA A 644 -10.31 -8.70 5.20
C ALA A 644 -10.72 -8.43 6.66
N SER A 645 -11.86 -8.98 7.05
CA SER A 645 -12.31 -9.03 8.45
C SER A 645 -12.71 -10.48 8.80
N PRO A 646 -11.73 -11.38 9.03
CA PRO A 646 -11.97 -12.81 9.25
C PRO A 646 -12.51 -13.10 10.66
N ASN A 647 -13.70 -12.58 10.99
CA ASN A 647 -14.32 -12.66 12.32
C ASN A 647 -15.55 -13.58 12.36
N ASN A 648 -15.85 -14.27 11.26
CA ASN A 648 -16.97 -15.22 11.15
C ASN A 648 -16.68 -16.29 10.09
N ASP A 649 -17.46 -17.37 10.11
CA ASP A 649 -17.28 -18.55 9.26
C ASP A 649 -17.25 -18.22 7.75
N SER A 650 -18.09 -17.28 7.30
CA SER A 650 -18.15 -16.86 5.89
C SER A 650 -16.87 -16.14 5.47
N ASN A 651 -16.43 -15.16 6.25
CA ASN A 651 -15.25 -14.37 5.93
C ASN A 651 -13.96 -15.21 6.01
N ASP A 652 -13.91 -16.18 6.94
CA ASP A 652 -12.81 -17.15 7.02
C ASP A 652 -12.74 -18.04 5.78
N TYR A 653 -13.90 -18.53 5.33
CA TYR A 653 -14.01 -19.35 4.12
C TYR A 653 -13.58 -18.54 2.88
N ASP A 654 -14.10 -17.34 2.72
CA ASP A 654 -13.77 -16.43 1.62
C ASP A 654 -12.24 -16.17 1.56
N LEU A 655 -11.64 -15.82 2.70
CA LEU A 655 -10.20 -15.54 2.77
C LEU A 655 -9.37 -16.78 2.39
N TYR A 656 -9.70 -17.95 2.97
CA TYR A 656 -8.97 -19.18 2.72
C TYR A 656 -9.06 -19.61 1.25
N GLU A 657 -10.27 -19.68 0.70
CA GLU A 657 -10.48 -20.15 -0.68
C GLU A 657 -9.93 -19.14 -1.70
N THR A 658 -9.96 -17.82 -1.40
CA THR A 658 -9.32 -16.82 -2.26
C THR A 658 -7.81 -17.01 -2.30
N VAL A 659 -7.15 -17.09 -1.15
CA VAL A 659 -5.68 -17.30 -1.09
C VAL A 659 -5.29 -18.60 -1.81
N LYS A 660 -6.03 -19.68 -1.59
CA LYS A 660 -5.80 -20.97 -2.24
C LYS A 660 -5.98 -20.89 -3.76
N SER A 661 -7.09 -20.33 -4.23
CA SER A 661 -7.41 -20.15 -5.65
C SER A 661 -6.32 -19.36 -6.38
N ILE A 662 -5.80 -18.31 -5.73
CA ILE A 662 -4.75 -17.48 -6.30
C ILE A 662 -3.41 -18.21 -6.28
N SER A 663 -2.97 -18.68 -5.10
CA SER A 663 -1.60 -19.15 -4.92
C SER A 663 -1.38 -20.57 -5.45
N LYS A 664 -2.33 -21.49 -5.18
CA LYS A 664 -2.17 -22.91 -5.59
C LYS A 664 -2.67 -23.18 -7.00
N ASP A 665 -3.74 -22.52 -7.42
CA ASP A 665 -4.38 -22.81 -8.70
C ASP A 665 -3.88 -21.87 -9.79
N LEU A 666 -4.07 -20.55 -9.66
CA LEU A 666 -3.79 -19.58 -10.73
C LEU A 666 -2.29 -19.33 -10.92
N CYS A 667 -1.56 -18.93 -9.88
CA CYS A 667 -0.13 -18.60 -9.98
C CYS A 667 0.72 -19.79 -10.42
N ASN A 668 0.40 -21.00 -9.95
CA ASN A 668 1.10 -22.20 -10.38
C ASN A 668 0.89 -22.52 -11.86
N LYS A 669 -0.33 -22.33 -12.40
CA LYS A 669 -0.61 -22.55 -13.82
C LYS A 669 0.05 -21.53 -14.73
N TRP A 670 0.20 -20.30 -14.24
CA TRP A 670 0.75 -19.17 -15.00
C TRP A 670 2.23 -18.92 -14.76
N ASN A 671 2.89 -19.72 -13.91
CA ASN A 671 4.30 -19.56 -13.50
C ASN A 671 4.58 -18.18 -12.89
N LEU A 672 3.61 -17.67 -12.13
CA LEU A 672 3.71 -16.39 -11.44
C LEU A 672 4.21 -16.56 -10.01
N THR A 673 4.92 -15.55 -9.52
CA THR A 673 5.38 -15.47 -8.13
C THR A 673 4.86 -14.24 -7.43
N ILE A 674 4.57 -14.40 -6.14
CA ILE A 674 4.22 -13.30 -5.21
C ILE A 674 5.37 -13.17 -4.20
N PRO A 675 6.46 -12.47 -4.51
CA PRO A 675 7.64 -12.37 -3.65
C PRO A 675 7.47 -11.41 -2.47
N VAL A 676 6.42 -10.61 -2.46
CA VAL A 676 6.09 -9.64 -1.42
C VAL A 676 4.58 -9.48 -1.31
N GLY A 677 4.11 -9.15 -0.13
CA GLY A 677 2.70 -8.90 0.13
C GLY A 677 2.47 -8.46 1.57
N LYS A 678 1.27 -8.01 1.86
CA LYS A 678 0.84 -7.56 3.20
C LYS A 678 -0.61 -7.96 3.44
N ASP A 679 -0.96 -8.13 4.71
CA ASP A 679 -2.34 -8.33 5.14
C ASP A 679 -2.79 -7.24 6.11
N SER A 680 -4.08 -6.88 6.05
CA SER A 680 -4.78 -6.00 6.98
C SER A 680 -6.10 -6.66 7.33
N LEU A 681 -6.18 -7.29 8.51
CA LEU A 681 -7.25 -8.21 8.85
C LEU A 681 -8.27 -7.66 9.87
N SER A 682 -8.33 -6.35 10.02
CA SER A 682 -9.28 -5.65 10.89
C SER A 682 -10.14 -4.64 10.12
N MET A 683 -10.59 -5.02 8.91
CA MET A 683 -11.29 -4.13 7.99
C MET A 683 -12.77 -4.00 8.33
N GLU A 684 -13.04 -3.50 9.52
CA GLU A 684 -14.38 -3.31 10.07
C GLU A 684 -14.46 -2.04 10.91
N THR A 685 -15.62 -1.40 10.89
CA THR A 685 -15.95 -0.24 11.71
C THR A 685 -17.26 -0.52 12.46
N ALA A 686 -17.25 -0.35 13.79
CA ALA A 686 -18.40 -0.57 14.65
C ALA A 686 -18.78 0.69 15.44
N TRP A 687 -20.10 1.01 15.53
CA TRP A 687 -20.64 2.13 16.31
C TRP A 687 -22.14 1.93 16.60
N ASP A 688 -22.60 2.39 17.75
CA ASP A 688 -24.04 2.43 18.12
C ASP A 688 -24.83 1.15 17.78
N ASN A 689 -24.27 -0.03 18.03
CA ASN A 689 -24.79 -1.35 17.61
C ASN A 689 -24.91 -1.56 16.08
N LYS A 690 -24.25 -0.73 15.29
CA LYS A 690 -24.10 -0.87 13.85
C LYS A 690 -22.71 -1.35 13.50
N LYS A 691 -22.59 -1.89 12.30
CA LYS A 691 -21.35 -2.41 11.76
C LYS A 691 -21.27 -2.18 10.27
N ASN A 692 -20.11 -1.67 9.82
CA ASN A 692 -19.73 -1.64 8.41
C ASN A 692 -18.50 -2.51 8.22
N THR A 693 -18.57 -3.48 7.31
CA THR A 693 -17.47 -4.40 6.99
C THR A 693 -16.99 -4.11 5.58
N SER A 694 -15.68 -3.96 5.39
CA SER A 694 -15.14 -3.83 4.04
C SER A 694 -15.32 -5.15 3.27
N PRO A 695 -15.66 -5.10 1.98
CA PRO A 695 -15.55 -6.29 1.13
C PRO A 695 -14.17 -6.89 1.27
N GLN A 696 -14.04 -8.21 1.18
CA GLN A 696 -12.71 -8.79 1.08
C GLN A 696 -12.03 -8.22 -0.15
N SER A 697 -10.86 -7.63 0.03
CA SER A 697 -10.16 -6.94 -1.05
C SER A 697 -8.79 -7.57 -1.23
N LEU A 698 -8.50 -7.96 -2.46
CA LEU A 698 -7.15 -8.27 -2.92
C LEU A 698 -6.73 -7.16 -3.89
N ILE A 699 -5.71 -6.38 -3.51
CA ILE A 699 -5.11 -5.41 -4.41
C ILE A 699 -3.77 -5.98 -4.85
N VAL A 700 -3.60 -6.12 -6.16
CA VAL A 700 -2.42 -6.68 -6.79
C VAL A 700 -1.66 -5.56 -7.50
N SER A 701 -0.40 -5.38 -7.14
CA SER A 701 0.52 -4.55 -7.93
C SER A 701 1.47 -5.46 -8.69
N ALA A 702 1.54 -5.30 -10.01
CA ALA A 702 2.42 -6.06 -10.88
C ALA A 702 3.64 -5.21 -11.26
N PHE A 703 4.81 -5.85 -11.31
CA PHE A 703 6.08 -5.22 -11.64
C PHE A 703 6.86 -6.06 -12.64
N SER A 704 7.56 -5.41 -13.56
CA SER A 704 8.44 -6.09 -14.51
C SER A 704 9.62 -5.22 -14.93
N ALA A 705 10.76 -5.85 -15.16
CA ALA A 705 11.85 -5.25 -15.92
C ALA A 705 11.47 -5.17 -17.40
N ILE A 706 11.70 -4.03 -18.03
CA ILE A 706 11.36 -3.75 -19.43
C ILE A 706 12.63 -3.56 -20.25
N PRO A 707 12.85 -4.37 -21.30
CA PRO A 707 14.07 -4.28 -22.11
C PRO A 707 14.07 -3.08 -23.07
N ASP A 708 12.89 -2.58 -23.49
CA ASP A 708 12.73 -1.43 -24.37
C ASP A 708 11.43 -0.69 -24.06
N VAL A 709 11.51 0.37 -23.24
CA VAL A 709 10.35 1.18 -22.85
C VAL A 709 9.69 1.89 -24.04
N THR A 710 10.40 2.08 -25.14
CA THR A 710 9.86 2.73 -26.35
C THR A 710 8.85 1.88 -27.10
N LYS A 711 8.67 0.62 -26.68
CA LYS A 711 7.67 -0.31 -27.22
C LYS A 711 6.32 -0.20 -26.50
N SER A 712 6.25 0.50 -25.38
CA SER A 712 4.99 0.66 -24.65
C SER A 712 3.90 1.33 -25.49
N ILE A 713 2.67 0.87 -25.29
CA ILE A 713 1.47 1.32 -26.01
C ILE A 713 0.55 2.05 -25.03
N THR A 714 -0.22 2.99 -25.54
CA THR A 714 -1.20 3.79 -24.77
C THR A 714 -2.62 3.59 -25.30
N PRO A 715 -3.66 3.96 -24.54
CA PRO A 715 -5.06 3.81 -24.94
C PRO A 715 -5.52 4.68 -26.12
N ASP A 716 -4.80 5.75 -26.48
CA ASP A 716 -5.24 6.73 -27.46
C ASP A 716 -5.48 6.13 -28.85
N LEU A 717 -6.73 6.14 -29.30
CA LEU A 717 -7.11 5.64 -30.62
C LEU A 717 -6.54 6.51 -31.75
N SER A 718 -5.84 5.87 -32.67
CA SER A 718 -5.44 6.51 -33.92
C SER A 718 -6.67 6.83 -34.79
N GLN A 719 -6.70 8.02 -35.37
CA GLN A 719 -7.76 8.45 -36.30
C GLN A 719 -7.69 7.78 -37.69
N ASN A 720 -6.76 6.83 -37.88
CA ASN A 720 -6.61 6.13 -39.17
C ASN A 720 -7.77 5.14 -39.37
N PRO A 721 -8.68 5.37 -40.36
CA PRO A 721 -9.85 4.51 -40.59
C PRO A 721 -9.52 3.13 -41.17
N ASP A 722 -8.29 2.92 -41.65
CA ASP A 722 -7.85 1.64 -42.23
C ASP A 722 -7.49 0.61 -41.15
N LEU A 723 -7.37 1.04 -39.89
CA LEU A 723 -7.12 0.19 -38.75
C LEU A 723 -8.42 -0.42 -38.23
N VAL A 724 -8.32 -1.62 -37.68
CA VAL A 724 -9.42 -2.37 -37.09
C VAL A 724 -9.32 -2.27 -35.57
N VAL A 725 -10.43 -1.95 -34.91
CA VAL A 725 -10.55 -2.01 -33.46
C VAL A 725 -11.24 -3.32 -33.10
N LEU A 726 -10.59 -4.10 -32.25
CA LEU A 726 -11.07 -5.41 -31.82
C LEU A 726 -11.03 -5.54 -30.30
N ARG A 727 -11.90 -6.43 -29.77
CA ARG A 727 -11.94 -6.85 -28.38
C ARG A 727 -11.47 -8.30 -28.25
N ILE A 728 -10.68 -8.61 -27.25
CA ILE A 728 -10.50 -9.96 -26.73
C ILE A 728 -11.20 -10.04 -25.38
N ASN A 729 -12.17 -10.94 -25.24
CA ASN A 729 -12.91 -11.22 -24.01
C ASN A 729 -12.59 -12.66 -23.55
N PHE A 730 -11.97 -12.80 -22.38
CA PHE A 730 -11.53 -14.12 -21.87
C PHE A 730 -12.67 -15.05 -21.46
N ASN A 731 -13.90 -14.55 -21.43
CA ASN A 731 -15.10 -15.36 -21.15
C ASN A 731 -16.01 -15.56 -22.37
N SER A 732 -15.46 -15.38 -23.58
CA SER A 732 -16.14 -15.56 -24.86
C SER A 732 -17.37 -14.64 -24.98
N THR A 733 -18.56 -15.22 -25.10
CA THR A 733 -19.84 -14.51 -25.22
C THR A 733 -20.59 -14.37 -23.89
N ASN A 734 -19.97 -14.74 -22.78
CA ASN A 734 -20.59 -14.58 -21.46
C ASN A 734 -20.36 -13.16 -20.94
N TYR A 735 -21.44 -12.43 -20.68
CA TYR A 735 -21.44 -11.02 -20.25
C TYR A 735 -22.16 -10.87 -18.91
N ARG A 736 -21.50 -11.21 -17.81
CA ARG A 736 -22.05 -11.13 -16.46
C ARG A 736 -21.98 -9.68 -15.94
N LEU A 737 -23.04 -9.25 -15.25
CA LEU A 737 -23.22 -7.87 -14.78
C LEU A 737 -23.13 -7.73 -13.25
N GLY A 738 -23.06 -8.84 -12.51
CA GLY A 738 -23.01 -8.80 -11.05
C GLY A 738 -21.78 -8.07 -10.53
N GLY A 739 -21.95 -7.20 -9.53
CA GLY A 739 -20.87 -6.40 -8.92
C GLY A 739 -20.26 -5.33 -9.83
N SER A 740 -20.91 -4.99 -10.96
CA SER A 740 -20.49 -3.94 -11.89
C SER A 740 -20.92 -2.54 -11.42
N ILE A 741 -20.31 -1.50 -11.98
CA ILE A 741 -20.73 -0.10 -11.79
C ILE A 741 -22.18 0.10 -12.22
N LEU A 742 -22.63 -0.59 -13.29
CA LEU A 742 -24.04 -0.55 -13.66
C LEU A 742 -24.94 -1.10 -12.53
N SER A 743 -24.55 -2.19 -11.90
CA SER A 743 -25.26 -2.77 -10.74
C SER A 743 -25.39 -1.76 -9.60
N GLU A 744 -24.30 -1.01 -9.31
CA GLU A 744 -24.27 0.04 -8.30
C GLU A 744 -25.22 1.20 -8.64
N THR A 745 -25.13 1.75 -9.86
CA THR A 745 -25.96 2.89 -10.29
C THR A 745 -27.45 2.57 -10.29
N LEU A 746 -27.82 1.31 -10.56
CA LEU A 746 -29.19 0.82 -10.53
C LEU A 746 -29.65 0.38 -9.14
N LYS A 747 -28.75 0.22 -8.17
CA LYS A 747 -29.02 -0.41 -6.84
C LYS A 747 -29.64 -1.80 -6.96
N LYS A 748 -29.14 -2.60 -7.87
CA LYS A 748 -29.68 -3.94 -8.17
C LYS A 748 -28.57 -4.96 -8.26
N ASP A 749 -28.82 -6.14 -7.73
CA ASP A 749 -27.99 -7.31 -7.99
C ASP A 749 -28.32 -7.83 -9.39
N LEU A 750 -27.37 -7.74 -10.31
CA LEU A 750 -27.58 -8.09 -11.73
C LEU A 750 -27.07 -9.50 -12.08
N GLY A 751 -27.22 -10.46 -11.18
CA GLY A 751 -26.91 -11.86 -11.42
C GLY A 751 -25.45 -12.24 -11.15
N GLU A 752 -24.91 -13.16 -11.93
CA GLU A 752 -23.56 -13.70 -11.74
C GLU A 752 -22.47 -12.62 -11.93
N VAL A 753 -21.35 -12.80 -11.22
CA VAL A 753 -20.20 -11.89 -11.28
C VAL A 753 -19.18 -12.36 -12.32
N PRO A 754 -18.38 -11.44 -12.87
CA PRO A 754 -17.22 -11.78 -13.70
C PRO A 754 -16.22 -12.71 -12.97
N ASP A 755 -15.56 -13.57 -13.74
CA ASP A 755 -14.51 -14.47 -13.26
C ASP A 755 -13.51 -14.78 -14.38
N MET A 756 -12.32 -15.27 -14.05
CA MET A 756 -11.32 -15.70 -15.00
C MET A 756 -11.52 -17.17 -15.38
N ASN A 757 -12.17 -17.43 -16.50
CA ASN A 757 -12.46 -18.79 -16.98
C ASN A 757 -11.41 -19.33 -17.96
N ALA A 758 -10.76 -18.47 -18.75
CA ALA A 758 -9.76 -18.84 -19.77
C ALA A 758 -8.35 -19.09 -19.18
N ILE A 759 -8.27 -19.91 -18.15
CA ILE A 759 -7.02 -20.10 -17.38
C ILE A 759 -5.90 -20.68 -18.25
N GLU A 760 -6.21 -21.56 -19.22
CA GLU A 760 -5.22 -22.22 -20.08
C GLU A 760 -4.85 -21.37 -21.32
N GLU A 761 -5.77 -20.52 -21.79
CA GLU A 761 -5.60 -19.67 -22.96
C GLU A 761 -4.88 -18.36 -22.64
N PHE A 762 -5.14 -17.78 -21.47
CA PHE A 762 -4.65 -16.46 -21.07
C PHE A 762 -3.12 -16.31 -21.22
N PRO A 763 -2.26 -17.18 -20.68
CA PRO A 763 -0.81 -17.03 -20.85
C PRO A 763 -0.36 -17.08 -22.31
N LYS A 764 -1.04 -17.85 -23.16
CA LYS A 764 -0.74 -17.95 -24.59
C LYS A 764 -1.09 -16.64 -25.29
N ILE A 765 -2.29 -16.09 -25.00
CA ILE A 765 -2.75 -14.81 -25.54
C ILE A 765 -1.84 -13.68 -25.04
N PHE A 766 -1.52 -13.64 -23.76
CA PHE A 766 -0.62 -12.64 -23.15
C PHE A 766 0.74 -12.60 -23.89
N ASN A 767 1.41 -13.73 -24.02
CA ASN A 767 2.71 -13.83 -24.66
C ASN A 767 2.66 -13.52 -26.17
N PHE A 768 1.57 -13.88 -26.84
CA PHE A 768 1.37 -13.55 -28.25
C PHE A 768 1.18 -12.03 -28.44
N VAL A 769 0.35 -11.38 -27.61
CA VAL A 769 0.13 -9.94 -27.68
C VAL A 769 1.41 -9.18 -27.29
N ALA A 770 2.15 -9.63 -26.26
CA ALA A 770 3.47 -9.07 -25.92
C ALA A 770 4.43 -9.09 -27.11
N LYS A 771 4.44 -10.18 -27.90
CA LYS A 771 5.21 -10.24 -29.15
C LYS A 771 4.73 -9.22 -30.18
N LEU A 772 3.42 -9.06 -30.38
CA LEU A 772 2.88 -8.06 -31.31
C LEU A 772 3.26 -6.63 -30.89
N ILE A 773 3.29 -6.33 -29.59
CA ILE A 773 3.75 -5.05 -29.03
C ILE A 773 5.25 -4.86 -29.32
N LYS A 774 6.07 -5.85 -29.03
CA LYS A 774 7.51 -5.86 -29.34
C LYS A 774 7.77 -5.59 -30.85
N ASP A 775 6.96 -6.17 -31.73
CA ASP A 775 7.06 -6.04 -33.17
C ASP A 775 6.41 -4.73 -33.71
N ARG A 776 5.87 -3.83 -32.81
CA ARG A 776 5.17 -2.58 -33.16
C ARG A 776 3.96 -2.76 -34.08
N LYS A 777 3.19 -3.85 -33.87
CA LYS A 777 2.01 -4.21 -34.67
C LYS A 777 0.69 -3.73 -34.06
N ILE A 778 0.71 -3.22 -32.81
CA ILE A 778 -0.44 -2.67 -32.11
C ILE A 778 -0.31 -1.17 -32.05
N PHE A 779 -1.38 -0.43 -32.38
CA PHE A 779 -1.41 1.04 -32.46
C PHE A 779 -2.03 1.68 -31.22
N SER A 780 -2.98 0.98 -30.57
CA SER A 780 -3.62 1.41 -29.34
C SER A 780 -4.03 0.16 -28.55
N TYR A 781 -4.00 0.24 -27.22
CA TYR A 781 -4.36 -0.83 -26.31
C TYR A 781 -4.95 -0.26 -25.03
N HIS A 782 -6.02 -0.87 -24.52
CA HIS A 782 -6.61 -0.56 -23.21
C HIS A 782 -7.28 -1.79 -22.61
N ASP A 783 -7.17 -1.98 -21.30
CA ASP A 783 -7.87 -3.06 -20.59
C ASP A 783 -9.38 -2.78 -20.48
N ILE A 784 -10.16 -3.80 -20.17
CA ILE A 784 -11.57 -3.68 -19.80
C ILE A 784 -11.69 -3.96 -18.32
N SER A 785 -12.11 -2.96 -17.55
CA SER A 785 -12.27 -3.01 -16.09
C SER A 785 -13.57 -2.34 -15.64
N ASP A 786 -13.54 -1.47 -14.63
CA ASP A 786 -14.72 -0.78 -14.10
C ASP A 786 -15.47 0.01 -15.17
N GLY A 787 -16.80 -0.19 -15.22
CA GLY A 787 -17.67 0.41 -16.23
C GLY A 787 -17.75 -0.37 -17.54
N GLY A 788 -16.94 -1.42 -17.72
CA GLY A 788 -16.98 -2.33 -18.87
C GLY A 788 -16.50 -1.75 -20.18
N LEU A 789 -16.95 -2.35 -21.29
CA LEU A 789 -16.54 -1.94 -22.64
C LEU A 789 -16.85 -0.46 -22.95
N ILE A 790 -17.96 0.06 -22.40
CA ILE A 790 -18.35 1.45 -22.67
C ILE A 790 -17.40 2.47 -22.05
N ALA A 791 -16.86 2.20 -20.84
CA ALA A 791 -15.86 3.04 -20.21
C ALA A 791 -14.53 2.94 -20.97
N CYS A 792 -14.07 1.73 -21.28
CA CYS A 792 -12.86 1.49 -22.07
C CYS A 792 -12.88 2.25 -23.40
N LEU A 793 -13.94 2.13 -24.20
CA LEU A 793 -14.06 2.84 -25.47
C LEU A 793 -14.14 4.38 -25.30
N ALA A 794 -14.85 4.86 -24.26
CA ALA A 794 -14.94 6.30 -23.99
C ALA A 794 -13.55 6.89 -23.69
N GLU A 795 -12.76 6.23 -22.87
CA GLU A 795 -11.40 6.62 -22.48
C GLU A 795 -10.45 6.62 -23.70
N MET A 796 -10.51 5.58 -24.54
CA MET A 796 -9.72 5.48 -25.77
C MET A 796 -10.10 6.57 -26.79
N ILE A 797 -11.38 6.91 -26.92
CA ILE A 797 -11.91 7.95 -27.80
C ILE A 797 -11.44 9.34 -27.33
N ILE A 798 -11.63 9.63 -26.04
CA ILE A 798 -11.27 10.93 -25.44
C ILE A 798 -9.76 11.14 -25.52
N SER A 799 -8.95 10.16 -25.13
CA SER A 799 -7.49 10.27 -25.16
C SER A 799 -6.92 10.38 -26.57
N GLY A 800 -7.51 9.70 -27.57
CA GLY A 800 -7.13 9.77 -28.98
C GLY A 800 -7.72 10.96 -29.73
N ASN A 801 -8.63 11.73 -29.11
CA ASN A 801 -9.40 12.79 -29.81
C ASN A 801 -10.00 12.29 -31.13
N SER A 802 -10.64 11.14 -31.09
CA SER A 802 -11.20 10.45 -32.27
C SER A 802 -12.70 10.21 -32.08
N GLY A 803 -13.41 9.90 -33.15
CA GLY A 803 -14.74 9.30 -33.07
C GLY A 803 -14.67 7.79 -33.31
N PHE A 804 -15.69 7.07 -32.92
CA PHE A 804 -15.78 5.63 -33.08
C PHE A 804 -17.19 5.17 -33.47
N ASP A 805 -17.29 4.29 -34.46
CA ASP A 805 -18.54 3.65 -34.88
C ASP A 805 -18.55 2.18 -34.44
N LEU A 806 -19.24 1.91 -33.32
CA LEU A 806 -19.53 0.55 -32.84
C LEU A 806 -20.73 -0.01 -33.63
N LYS A 807 -20.49 -1.12 -34.38
CA LYS A 807 -21.54 -1.78 -35.17
C LYS A 807 -21.71 -3.23 -34.72
N THR A 808 -22.96 -3.62 -34.46
CA THR A 808 -23.28 -4.96 -33.98
C THR A 808 -24.68 -5.36 -34.43
N GLU A 809 -24.96 -6.67 -34.50
CA GLU A 809 -26.28 -7.24 -34.78
C GLU A 809 -27.02 -7.64 -33.47
N LEU A 810 -26.49 -7.31 -32.30
CA LEU A 810 -27.05 -7.67 -31.01
C LEU A 810 -28.43 -7.05 -30.82
N SER A 811 -29.34 -7.79 -30.15
CA SER A 811 -30.58 -7.25 -29.65
C SER A 811 -30.31 -6.15 -28.61
N LYS A 812 -31.33 -5.33 -28.29
CA LYS A 812 -31.17 -4.28 -27.25
C LYS A 812 -30.71 -4.87 -25.90
N LYS A 813 -31.20 -6.05 -25.51
CA LYS A 813 -30.83 -6.73 -24.28
C LYS A 813 -29.37 -7.22 -24.32
N ASP A 814 -29.01 -7.94 -25.36
CA ASP A 814 -27.64 -8.45 -25.48
C ASP A 814 -26.62 -7.30 -25.62
N LEU A 815 -27.03 -6.18 -26.23
CA LEU A 815 -26.21 -4.97 -26.31
C LEU A 815 -25.96 -4.34 -24.93
N GLN A 816 -26.94 -4.36 -24.01
CA GLN A 816 -26.75 -3.88 -22.64
C GLN A 816 -25.67 -4.71 -21.95
N ASP A 817 -25.80 -6.03 -21.97
CA ASP A 817 -24.83 -6.92 -21.35
C ASP A 817 -23.45 -6.79 -21.99
N PHE A 818 -23.38 -6.65 -23.29
CA PHE A 818 -22.14 -6.45 -24.05
C PHE A 818 -21.39 -5.14 -23.68
N LEU A 819 -22.13 -4.03 -23.47
CA LEU A 819 -21.55 -2.73 -23.19
C LEU A 819 -21.08 -2.56 -21.74
N PHE A 820 -21.86 -3.08 -20.79
CA PHE A 820 -21.68 -2.81 -19.36
C PHE A 820 -21.04 -3.95 -18.58
N SER A 821 -20.87 -5.13 -19.19
CA SER A 821 -20.18 -6.23 -18.54
C SER A 821 -18.71 -5.91 -18.32
N GLU A 822 -18.28 -6.13 -17.09
CA GLU A 822 -16.90 -5.92 -16.65
C GLU A 822 -16.10 -7.23 -16.70
N GLU A 823 -16.44 -8.09 -17.69
CA GLU A 823 -15.66 -9.29 -17.99
C GLU A 823 -14.26 -8.90 -18.47
N LEU A 824 -13.29 -9.66 -17.98
CA LEU A 824 -11.88 -9.45 -18.29
C LEU A 824 -11.58 -9.53 -19.79
N GLY A 825 -10.82 -8.60 -20.25
CA GLY A 825 -10.41 -8.50 -21.64
C GLY A 825 -9.65 -7.20 -21.89
N PHE A 826 -9.46 -6.91 -23.16
CA PHE A 826 -8.87 -5.65 -23.60
C PHE A 826 -9.31 -5.31 -25.03
N VAL A 827 -9.17 -4.03 -25.37
CA VAL A 827 -9.42 -3.49 -26.71
C VAL A 827 -8.09 -3.13 -27.35
N MET A 828 -7.92 -3.49 -28.62
CA MET A 828 -6.72 -3.15 -29.41
C MET A 828 -7.10 -2.53 -30.75
N GLN A 829 -6.23 -1.64 -31.25
CA GLN A 829 -6.29 -1.16 -32.63
C GLN A 829 -5.09 -1.69 -33.42
N VAL A 830 -5.34 -2.36 -34.53
CA VAL A 830 -4.35 -3.07 -35.35
C VAL A 830 -4.58 -2.87 -36.86
N SER A 831 -3.57 -3.19 -37.70
CA SER A 831 -3.76 -3.26 -39.14
C SER A 831 -4.58 -4.51 -39.52
N LYS A 832 -5.17 -4.51 -40.73
CA LYS A 832 -5.86 -5.68 -41.29
C LYS A 832 -4.96 -6.91 -41.42
N GLU A 833 -3.68 -6.72 -41.71
CA GLU A 833 -2.69 -7.79 -41.75
C GLU A 833 -2.47 -8.41 -40.37
N THR A 834 -2.27 -7.57 -39.35
CA THR A 834 -2.13 -8.02 -37.97
C THR A 834 -3.41 -8.69 -37.45
N PHE A 835 -4.59 -8.17 -37.83
CA PHE A 835 -5.85 -8.83 -37.49
C PHE A 835 -5.92 -10.27 -38.02
N ASN A 836 -5.54 -10.51 -39.28
CA ASN A 836 -5.49 -11.86 -39.84
C ASN A 836 -4.51 -12.78 -39.08
N GLU A 837 -3.37 -12.24 -38.63
CA GLU A 837 -2.42 -12.97 -37.81
C GLU A 837 -3.04 -13.37 -36.44
N ILE A 838 -3.77 -12.43 -35.81
CA ILE A 838 -4.50 -12.68 -34.55
C ILE A 838 -5.58 -13.75 -34.75
N GLU A 839 -6.37 -13.65 -35.82
CA GLU A 839 -7.44 -14.62 -36.12
C GLU A 839 -6.87 -16.04 -36.30
N VAL A 840 -5.78 -16.18 -37.05
CA VAL A 840 -5.10 -17.46 -37.25
C VAL A 840 -4.57 -18.01 -35.92
N PHE A 841 -3.98 -17.18 -35.08
CA PHE A 841 -3.50 -17.59 -33.75
C PHE A 841 -4.65 -18.02 -32.85
N MET A 842 -5.74 -17.22 -32.73
CA MET A 842 -6.89 -17.54 -31.90
C MET A 842 -7.55 -18.87 -32.33
N LYS A 843 -7.63 -19.11 -33.62
CA LYS A 843 -8.10 -20.40 -34.19
C LYS A 843 -7.19 -21.57 -33.82
N ALA A 844 -5.88 -21.36 -33.85
CA ALA A 844 -4.91 -22.42 -33.51
C ALA A 844 -5.00 -22.84 -32.04
N ILE A 845 -5.35 -21.93 -31.13
CA ILE A 845 -5.56 -22.22 -29.70
C ILE A 845 -7.03 -22.54 -29.35
N LYS A 846 -7.94 -22.59 -30.33
CA LYS A 846 -9.40 -22.81 -30.18
C LYS A 846 -10.09 -21.76 -29.28
N ALA A 847 -9.76 -20.51 -29.48
CA ALA A 847 -10.27 -19.38 -28.73
C ALA A 847 -10.92 -18.31 -29.63
N GLU A 848 -11.40 -18.69 -30.83
CA GLU A 848 -12.00 -17.76 -31.80
C GLU A 848 -13.17 -16.97 -31.21
N GLU A 849 -13.96 -17.61 -30.34
CA GLU A 849 -15.11 -17.00 -29.70
C GLU A 849 -14.78 -15.84 -28.76
N MET A 850 -13.50 -15.74 -28.37
CA MET A 850 -13.02 -14.64 -27.52
C MET A 850 -12.75 -13.35 -28.32
N LEU A 851 -12.67 -13.45 -29.66
CA LEU A 851 -12.30 -12.35 -30.55
C LEU A 851 -13.53 -11.71 -31.18
N THR A 852 -13.67 -10.39 -31.04
CA THR A 852 -14.77 -9.62 -31.65
C THR A 852 -14.23 -8.35 -32.31
N ILE A 853 -14.64 -8.12 -33.57
CA ILE A 853 -14.41 -6.83 -34.24
C ILE A 853 -15.46 -5.85 -33.74
N LEU A 854 -15.00 -4.70 -33.20
CA LEU A 854 -15.89 -3.67 -32.67
C LEU A 854 -16.28 -2.62 -33.73
N GLY A 855 -15.37 -2.28 -34.63
CA GLY A 855 -15.61 -1.28 -35.67
C GLY A 855 -14.36 -0.50 -36.04
N ASN A 856 -14.55 0.72 -36.49
CA ASN A 856 -13.49 1.58 -36.99
C ASN A 856 -13.58 3.00 -36.38
N THR A 857 -12.45 3.67 -36.31
CA THR A 857 -12.40 5.07 -35.95
C THR A 857 -12.93 5.96 -37.06
N ASN A 858 -13.49 7.11 -36.70
CA ASN A 858 -13.93 8.13 -37.65
C ASN A 858 -13.43 9.52 -37.22
N LYS A 859 -13.67 10.53 -38.06
CA LYS A 859 -13.26 11.94 -37.78
C LYS A 859 -14.31 12.75 -37.03
N LYS A 860 -15.43 12.13 -36.64
CA LYS A 860 -16.45 12.80 -35.82
C LYS A 860 -16.09 12.64 -34.35
N ASN A 861 -16.38 13.64 -33.53
CA ASN A 861 -16.21 13.48 -32.09
C ASN A 861 -17.37 12.63 -31.51
N GLY A 862 -17.05 11.66 -30.66
CA GLY A 862 -17.99 10.85 -29.91
C GLY A 862 -18.13 9.40 -30.39
N LEU A 863 -18.97 8.67 -29.71
CA LEU A 863 -19.26 7.25 -29.91
C LEU A 863 -20.63 7.07 -30.57
N THR A 864 -20.65 6.51 -31.77
CA THR A 864 -21.91 6.08 -32.43
C THR A 864 -22.09 4.59 -32.20
N ILE A 865 -23.21 4.19 -31.62
CA ILE A 865 -23.57 2.78 -31.38
C ILE A 865 -24.74 2.45 -32.31
N SER A 866 -24.54 1.46 -33.19
CA SER A 866 -25.55 0.98 -34.13
C SER A 866 -25.75 -0.53 -33.96
N SER A 867 -27.01 -0.94 -33.61
CA SER A 867 -27.42 -2.34 -33.56
C SER A 867 -28.73 -2.50 -34.30
N SER A 868 -29.31 -3.70 -34.29
CA SER A 868 -30.60 -3.96 -34.89
C SER A 868 -31.76 -3.14 -34.29
N GLU A 869 -31.67 -2.76 -32.99
CA GLU A 869 -32.77 -2.12 -32.24
C GLU A 869 -32.35 -0.80 -31.58
N PHE A 870 -31.08 -0.40 -31.70
CA PHE A 870 -30.55 0.80 -31.06
C PHE A 870 -29.59 1.53 -32.00
N ASN A 871 -29.79 2.86 -32.17
CA ASN A 871 -28.92 3.70 -32.99
C ASN A 871 -28.84 5.10 -32.36
N GLU A 872 -27.73 5.37 -31.68
CA GLU A 872 -27.52 6.64 -30.98
C GLU A 872 -26.06 7.09 -31.10
N THR A 873 -25.86 8.40 -31.10
CA THR A 873 -24.54 9.03 -30.97
C THR A 873 -24.41 9.71 -29.62
N ILE A 874 -23.32 9.44 -28.93
CA ILE A 874 -22.98 9.98 -27.61
C ILE A 874 -21.79 10.89 -27.80
N ASN A 875 -21.93 12.17 -27.46
CA ASN A 875 -20.81 13.10 -27.44
C ASN A 875 -20.03 12.88 -26.12
N LEU A 876 -18.78 12.56 -26.27
CA LEU A 876 -17.87 12.29 -25.18
C LEU A 876 -16.93 13.49 -24.95
#